data_9eb68a1b2f49162e509e299244e03151
#
_entry.id   9eb68a1b2f49162e509e299244e03151
#
_cell.length_a   1.000
_cell.length_b   1.000
_cell.length_c   1.000
_cell.angle_alpha   90.00
_cell.angle_beta   90.00
_cell.angle_gamma   90.00
#
_symmetry.space_group_name_H-M   'P 1'
#
loop_
_entity.id
_entity.type
_entity.pdbx_description
1 polymer ?
#
loop_
_entity_poly.entity_id
_entity_poly.type
_entity_poly.pdbx_seq_one_letter_code
_entity_poly.pdbx_strand_id
1 'polypeptide(L)'
;MLVFRRLPVFIGLCLLSTGVTAQVFGGNPPSLKWHQLNTDTARIIFPVGLDTSAEQVAAIVHRLARTTLPTIGHTQRKINIVLQNQTTIANGYVQLAPFRSEFQLTPEQNSFDLGSLPWQKLLSIHEYRHVQQYNNFRVGLSGFFYYLFGEGGQAFANSLAVPDWFWEGDAVYQETLVSDQGRGRLPFFFNSFRSLWAGGKDYSWMKLRNGSLVDYVPNWYPLGFILVAYGRERYGDEFWRQVTHDAAAFHGLFYPLQGAIHRYAGISFSQFRNDALAWFRQQAQLPAASGTPATVAADNFAHAHKHFSADEEFPQFIGRDSLLYMRSSYKRIPAFVLRDLSTGQETRLRNRAISLDNYFSLSPAGVVYAAYETDPRWGWRDFSVIRLLDPHTGEDRKLTSRSRYFSPDLSSDGRRIVTVQEAADGSCTLFLLDAANGSVVKQLPNPDKLFYTYPKFYAGGAQIVTAVRNRHGQMSLALVDAGDGTQHFLLPFSFQTIGFPSVKADTIWFTASRDKADRVYAMAGGQLFRAWLPHGDPMTGQYEFHAGEDGRYAWNVFTAVGFHVDTTRGDVGVRLEPMALNEWARALSTQGIDSLDRGPAHLLDHIETGHYPSTTYPITSHLINFHSWRPYINDPDYQLSLVSDNILNTLETEIYGGYNRNEQYTQVGADATYGALFPFFDAGWDYTFNRNALYGNQKVYWNEMEASAGGSIPLNWTNDLNYTSLQFGSDIVYNQRYYSGLYKDSFNSKAFAYLDHYVSFVHQSQQAQAQIAPRFAEVLNLSYSDAVTTFEAHQFLASGFLYLPGLAYTHSLLLAAAFQQRDTLGNARFTNNFPFSRGYTAENFYRMWRYSANYQLPLWYPDWGFGDIIYFLRIRANLYYDYTRAMDFYTNGQTYNGTFRSYGSEVYFDTKWWNQLSVSFGIRYSRLLDPDFEGRGPNQWELILPLNLLSEGYSGHAVRPIN
;
A
#
# COMPACT_ATOMS: atom_id res chain seq x y z
N MET A 1 -4.74 16.58 -40.17
CA MET A 1 -4.53 17.78 -39.31
C MET A 1 -5.66 18.02 -38.30
N LEU A 2 -6.78 17.34 -38.35
CA LEU A 2 -7.89 17.42 -37.37
C LEU A 2 -7.75 16.47 -36.17
N VAL A 3 -6.93 15.44 -36.28
CA VAL A 3 -6.68 14.46 -35.21
C VAL A 3 -5.82 15.03 -34.09
N PHE A 4 -4.87 15.92 -34.38
CA PHE A 4 -3.98 16.52 -33.37
C PHE A 4 -4.60 17.61 -32.49
N ARG A 5 -5.73 18.20 -32.89
CA ARG A 5 -6.43 19.20 -32.06
C ARG A 5 -7.35 18.62 -30.98
N ARG A 6 -7.69 17.33 -31.04
CA ARG A 6 -8.53 16.65 -30.05
C ARG A 6 -7.73 15.83 -29.02
N LEU A 7 -6.43 15.62 -29.26
CA LEU A 7 -5.55 14.86 -28.37
C LEU A 7 -5.42 15.46 -26.96
N PRO A 8 -5.25 16.78 -26.77
CA PRO A 8 -5.11 17.34 -25.42
C PRO A 8 -6.41 17.28 -24.58
N VAL A 9 -7.58 17.33 -25.21
CA VAL A 9 -8.87 17.18 -24.49
C VAL A 9 -9.09 15.71 -24.10
N PHE A 10 -8.67 14.79 -24.95
CA PHE A 10 -8.77 13.35 -24.69
C PHE A 10 -7.81 12.91 -23.58
N ILE A 11 -6.58 13.40 -23.58
CA ILE A 11 -5.59 13.16 -22.49
C ILE A 11 -6.08 13.77 -21.18
N GLY A 12 -6.67 14.97 -21.19
CA GLY A 12 -7.24 15.60 -19.99
C GLY A 12 -8.42 14.85 -19.38
N LEU A 13 -9.26 14.20 -20.19
CA LEU A 13 -10.38 13.39 -19.69
C LEU A 13 -9.94 12.01 -19.20
N CYS A 14 -8.92 11.40 -19.80
CA CYS A 14 -8.35 10.12 -19.34
C CYS A 14 -7.59 10.20 -18.00
N LEU A 15 -7.20 11.41 -17.58
CA LEU A 15 -6.48 11.62 -16.32
C LEU A 15 -7.38 11.79 -15.08
N LEU A 16 -8.70 11.71 -15.21
CA LEU A 16 -9.66 11.93 -14.12
C LEU A 16 -9.74 10.79 -13.08
N SER A 17 -8.92 9.75 -13.20
CA SER A 17 -8.91 8.62 -12.27
C SER A 17 -7.55 8.38 -11.64
N THR A 18 -7.05 9.36 -10.93
CA THR A 18 -5.89 9.15 -10.06
C THR A 18 -6.25 8.27 -8.89
N GLY A 19 -5.44 7.24 -8.66
CA GLY A 19 -5.66 6.16 -7.73
C GLY A 19 -6.13 6.61 -6.35
N VAL A 20 -7.40 6.44 -6.11
CA VAL A 20 -7.92 6.31 -4.76
C VAL A 20 -7.44 4.95 -4.28
N THR A 21 -6.66 4.91 -3.21
CA THR A 21 -6.39 3.67 -2.48
C THR A 21 -7.74 3.04 -2.19
N ALA A 22 -7.98 1.83 -2.71
CA ALA A 22 -9.29 1.21 -2.62
C ALA A 22 -9.70 1.07 -1.15
N GLN A 23 -10.77 1.76 -0.77
CA GLN A 23 -11.41 1.60 0.53
C GLN A 23 -11.83 0.14 0.69
N VAL A 24 -11.73 -0.39 1.90
CA VAL A 24 -12.25 -1.73 2.18
C VAL A 24 -13.77 -1.66 2.26
N PHE A 25 -14.44 -2.05 1.19
CA PHE A 25 -15.89 -2.07 1.11
C PHE A 25 -16.49 -3.15 2.01
N GLY A 26 -17.47 -2.78 2.84
CA GLY A 26 -18.12 -3.71 3.75
C GLY A 26 -17.17 -4.42 4.71
N GLY A 27 -16.06 -3.77 5.11
CA GLY A 27 -14.94 -4.41 5.81
C GLY A 27 -15.16 -4.69 7.29
N ASN A 28 -16.22 -4.19 7.91
CA ASN A 28 -16.52 -4.38 9.33
C ASN A 28 -17.70 -5.34 9.54
N PRO A 29 -17.65 -6.24 10.56
CA PRO A 29 -18.76 -7.12 10.86
C PRO A 29 -19.97 -6.34 11.40
N PRO A 30 -21.23 -6.77 11.10
CA PRO A 30 -22.43 -6.07 11.54
C PRO A 30 -22.65 -6.11 13.06
N SER A 31 -21.92 -6.97 13.77
CA SER A 31 -21.90 -7.01 15.23
C SER A 31 -21.17 -5.82 15.87
N LEU A 32 -20.30 -5.13 15.11
CA LEU A 32 -19.57 -3.95 15.59
C LEU A 32 -20.57 -2.78 15.76
N LYS A 33 -20.63 -2.27 16.97
CA LYS A 33 -21.51 -1.12 17.31
C LYS A 33 -20.71 0.16 17.21
N TRP A 34 -21.30 1.17 16.59
CA TRP A 34 -20.65 2.45 16.34
C TRP A 34 -21.25 3.56 17.18
N HIS A 35 -20.39 4.39 17.72
CA HIS A 35 -20.71 5.68 18.32
C HIS A 35 -20.16 6.82 17.46
N GLN A 36 -20.63 8.00 17.70
CA GLN A 36 -20.11 9.23 17.12
C GLN A 36 -19.99 10.34 18.17
N LEU A 37 -19.02 11.18 17.96
CA LEU A 37 -18.78 12.41 18.70
C LEU A 37 -18.74 13.55 17.67
N ASN A 38 -19.46 14.62 17.91
CA ASN A 38 -19.58 15.74 17.01
C ASN A 38 -18.99 17.02 17.62
N THR A 39 -18.04 17.65 16.89
CA THR A 39 -17.55 19.01 17.17
C THR A 39 -17.83 19.92 15.98
N ASP A 40 -17.44 21.17 16.07
CA ASP A 40 -17.46 22.12 14.96
C ASP A 40 -16.44 21.75 13.85
N THR A 41 -15.33 21.10 14.22
CA THR A 41 -14.22 20.76 13.32
C THR A 41 -14.29 19.36 12.73
N ALA A 42 -14.80 18.38 13.51
CA ALA A 42 -14.83 16.99 13.09
C ALA A 42 -16.05 16.23 13.64
N ARG A 43 -16.46 15.19 12.92
CA ARG A 43 -17.28 14.10 13.41
C ARG A 43 -16.36 12.88 13.54
N ILE A 44 -16.18 12.39 14.76
CA ILE A 44 -15.43 11.16 15.02
C ILE A 44 -16.41 10.01 15.13
N ILE A 45 -16.26 8.99 14.29
CA ILE A 45 -17.07 7.76 14.28
C ILE A 45 -16.18 6.62 14.74
N PHE A 46 -16.58 5.88 15.77
CA PHE A 46 -15.71 4.92 16.43
C PHE A 46 -16.50 3.73 17.01
N PRO A 47 -15.86 2.55 17.13
CA PRO A 47 -16.43 1.42 17.86
C PRO A 47 -16.68 1.72 19.34
N VAL A 48 -17.76 1.18 19.88
CA VAL A 48 -18.08 1.28 21.32
C VAL A 48 -16.87 0.85 22.17
N GLY A 49 -16.56 1.64 23.20
CA GLY A 49 -15.42 1.43 24.10
C GLY A 49 -14.18 2.25 23.78
N LEU A 50 -14.20 3.04 22.71
CA LEU A 50 -13.12 3.93 22.31
C LEU A 50 -13.42 5.42 22.58
N ASP A 51 -14.31 5.72 23.51
CA ASP A 51 -14.74 7.09 23.82
C ASP A 51 -13.56 8.00 24.18
N THR A 52 -12.64 7.54 25.04
CA THR A 52 -11.42 8.29 25.42
C THR A 52 -10.53 8.58 24.19
N SER A 53 -10.36 7.60 23.32
CA SER A 53 -9.56 7.77 22.09
C SER A 53 -10.20 8.80 21.16
N ALA A 54 -11.53 8.73 21.00
CA ALA A 54 -12.26 9.68 20.17
C ALA A 54 -12.23 11.10 20.73
N GLU A 55 -12.34 11.27 22.05
CA GLU A 55 -12.21 12.57 22.73
C GLU A 55 -10.80 13.17 22.54
N GLN A 56 -9.76 12.36 22.65
CA GLN A 56 -8.39 12.79 22.39
C GLN A 56 -8.18 13.26 20.94
N VAL A 57 -8.65 12.47 19.97
CA VAL A 57 -8.58 12.84 18.55
C VAL A 57 -9.32 14.15 18.31
N ALA A 58 -10.54 14.29 18.85
CA ALA A 58 -11.34 15.52 18.71
C ALA A 58 -10.64 16.75 19.29
N ALA A 59 -10.06 16.63 20.48
CA ALA A 59 -9.35 17.71 21.15
C ALA A 59 -8.09 18.16 20.37
N ILE A 60 -7.29 17.20 19.87
CA ILE A 60 -6.11 17.50 19.05
C ILE A 60 -6.51 18.20 17.75
N VAL A 61 -7.48 17.63 17.02
CA VAL A 61 -7.97 18.18 15.75
C VAL A 61 -8.52 19.60 15.94
N HIS A 62 -9.30 19.84 17.00
CA HIS A 62 -9.83 21.16 17.31
C HIS A 62 -8.71 22.18 17.61
N ARG A 63 -7.68 21.76 18.34
CA ARG A 63 -6.52 22.62 18.63
C ARG A 63 -5.72 22.95 17.36
N LEU A 64 -5.44 21.94 16.52
CA LEU A 64 -4.72 22.12 15.26
C LEU A 64 -5.47 23.02 14.28
N ALA A 65 -6.79 22.93 14.24
CA ALA A 65 -7.64 23.80 13.41
C ALA A 65 -7.40 25.29 13.67
N ARG A 66 -7.03 25.65 14.89
CA ARG A 66 -6.77 27.06 15.28
C ARG A 66 -5.30 27.46 15.15
N THR A 67 -4.38 26.52 15.36
CA THR A 67 -2.95 26.85 15.49
C THR A 67 -2.17 26.67 14.21
N THR A 68 -2.46 25.66 13.41
CA THR A 68 -1.64 25.27 12.24
C THR A 68 -2.26 25.65 10.91
N LEU A 69 -3.58 25.87 10.88
CA LEU A 69 -4.31 26.26 9.66
C LEU A 69 -3.72 27.47 8.94
N PRO A 70 -3.30 28.58 9.63
CA PRO A 70 -2.78 29.76 8.94
C PRO A 70 -1.57 29.49 8.06
N THR A 71 -0.81 28.43 8.33
CA THR A 71 0.40 28.08 7.54
C THR A 71 0.09 27.45 6.18
N ILE A 72 -1.19 27.10 5.88
CA ILE A 72 -1.60 26.52 4.60
C ILE A 72 -2.82 27.25 4.01
N GLY A 73 -3.56 28.00 4.81
CA GLY A 73 -4.72 28.76 4.37
C GLY A 73 -5.60 29.24 5.52
N HIS A 74 -6.86 29.51 5.22
CA HIS A 74 -7.83 30.02 6.19
C HIS A 74 -9.18 29.29 6.15
N THR A 75 -9.34 28.32 5.22
CA THR A 75 -10.61 27.62 5.06
C THR A 75 -10.65 26.39 5.95
N GLN A 76 -11.67 26.32 6.80
CA GLN A 76 -11.98 25.19 7.68
C GLN A 76 -13.30 24.55 7.26
N ARG A 77 -13.30 23.22 7.05
CA ARG A 77 -14.49 22.41 6.84
C ARG A 77 -14.46 21.21 7.77
N LYS A 78 -15.65 20.84 8.22
CA LYS A 78 -15.82 19.68 9.09
C LYS A 78 -15.48 18.39 8.34
N ILE A 79 -14.69 17.53 8.97
CA ILE A 79 -14.26 16.23 8.45
C ILE A 79 -14.95 15.08 9.20
N ASN A 80 -15.22 13.96 8.52
CA ASN A 80 -15.56 12.70 9.16
C ASN A 80 -14.27 11.89 9.38
N ILE A 81 -13.99 11.47 10.61
CA ILE A 81 -12.85 10.63 10.98
C ILE A 81 -13.41 9.31 11.52
N VAL A 82 -13.04 8.21 10.89
CA VAL A 82 -13.45 6.85 11.29
C VAL A 82 -12.27 6.18 11.99
N LEU A 83 -12.49 5.66 13.18
CA LEU A 83 -11.49 4.92 13.94
C LEU A 83 -11.66 3.42 13.70
N GLN A 84 -10.63 2.75 13.18
CA GLN A 84 -10.60 1.31 12.93
C GLN A 84 -9.71 0.62 13.96
N ASN A 85 -10.27 -0.28 14.77
CA ASN A 85 -9.56 -0.91 15.90
C ASN A 85 -9.34 -2.41 15.75
N GLN A 86 -9.88 -3.04 14.71
CA GLN A 86 -9.76 -4.49 14.52
C GLN A 86 -8.62 -4.92 13.61
N THR A 87 -8.06 -4.01 12.83
CA THR A 87 -6.88 -4.27 11.99
C THR A 87 -5.60 -4.28 12.82
N THR A 88 -4.60 -5.06 12.40
CA THR A 88 -3.24 -5.07 12.95
C THR A 88 -2.27 -4.21 12.13
N ILE A 89 -2.75 -3.57 11.08
CA ILE A 89 -1.98 -2.66 10.23
C ILE A 89 -1.93 -1.28 10.89
N ALA A 90 -0.74 -0.68 10.94
CA ALA A 90 -0.51 0.69 11.37
C ALA A 90 -0.60 1.63 10.15
N ASN A 91 -1.71 2.36 10.01
CA ASN A 91 -1.88 3.31 8.90
C ASN A 91 -2.94 4.36 9.23
N GLY A 92 -2.96 5.45 8.44
CA GLY A 92 -4.02 6.42 8.38
C GLY A 92 -4.10 7.02 6.98
N TYR A 93 -5.21 7.62 6.64
CA TYR A 93 -5.33 8.38 5.40
C TYR A 93 -6.46 9.40 5.43
N VAL A 94 -6.34 10.41 4.59
CA VAL A 94 -7.43 11.33 4.22
C VAL A 94 -7.66 11.25 2.73
N GLN A 95 -8.91 11.21 2.34
CA GLN A 95 -9.28 11.20 0.93
C GLN A 95 -10.47 12.11 0.63
N LEU A 96 -10.58 12.50 -0.62
CA LEU A 96 -11.80 13.03 -1.23
C LEU A 96 -12.55 11.89 -1.94
N ALA A 97 -13.87 12.07 -2.06
CA ALA A 97 -14.76 11.13 -2.76
C ALA A 97 -14.96 9.78 -2.03
N PRO A 98 -15.57 9.79 -0.83
CA PRO A 98 -16.06 10.94 -0.05
C PRO A 98 -15.00 11.57 0.84
N PHE A 99 -15.17 12.85 1.22
CA PHE A 99 -14.26 13.55 2.13
C PHE A 99 -14.32 12.98 3.53
N ARG A 100 -13.33 12.14 3.85
CA ARG A 100 -13.18 11.45 5.13
C ARG A 100 -11.74 11.12 5.45
N SER A 101 -11.50 10.83 6.72
CA SER A 101 -10.24 10.27 7.22
C SER A 101 -10.50 8.94 7.91
N GLU A 102 -9.58 7.99 7.82
CA GLU A 102 -9.61 6.75 8.60
C GLU A 102 -8.29 6.58 9.37
N PHE A 103 -8.41 6.24 10.65
CA PHE A 103 -7.30 5.95 11.55
C PHE A 103 -7.33 4.48 11.93
N GLN A 104 -6.32 3.73 11.53
CA GLN A 104 -6.09 2.35 11.95
C GLN A 104 -5.29 2.40 13.25
N LEU A 105 -5.89 1.99 14.36
CA LEU A 105 -5.41 2.35 15.70
C LEU A 105 -4.27 1.47 16.25
N THR A 106 -3.88 0.40 15.56
CA THR A 106 -2.76 -0.45 15.97
C THR A 106 -1.44 0.26 15.69
N PRO A 107 -0.61 0.55 16.70
CA PRO A 107 0.67 1.21 16.48
C PRO A 107 1.71 0.26 15.90
N GLU A 108 2.71 0.82 15.25
CA GLU A 108 3.88 0.08 14.78
C GLU A 108 4.85 -0.21 15.93
N GLN A 109 5.50 -1.38 15.84
CA GLN A 109 6.50 -1.79 16.83
C GLN A 109 7.83 -1.04 16.68
N ASN A 110 8.21 -0.66 15.44
CA ASN A 110 9.46 0.02 15.16
C ASN A 110 9.38 1.54 15.41
N SER A 111 9.84 1.97 16.59
CA SER A 111 9.84 3.40 16.94
C SER A 111 10.87 4.24 16.16
N PHE A 112 11.82 3.65 15.43
CA PHE A 112 12.77 4.40 14.60
C PHE A 112 12.13 4.89 13.31
N ASP A 113 11.10 4.22 12.81
CA ASP A 113 10.44 4.58 11.55
C ASP A 113 9.49 5.78 11.70
N LEU A 114 8.56 5.70 12.66
CA LEU A 114 7.52 6.71 12.88
C LEU A 114 7.70 7.55 14.16
N GLY A 115 8.70 7.24 14.97
CA GLY A 115 8.94 7.92 16.24
C GLY A 115 8.18 7.30 17.42
N SER A 116 8.28 7.97 18.55
CA SER A 116 7.73 7.48 19.82
C SER A 116 6.45 8.23 20.28
N LEU A 117 5.92 9.15 19.48
CA LEU A 117 4.61 9.74 19.77
C LEU A 117 3.54 8.64 19.92
N PRO A 118 2.60 8.77 20.88
CA PRO A 118 1.44 7.89 20.89
C PRO A 118 0.74 7.90 19.55
N TRP A 119 0.44 6.72 19.03
CA TRP A 119 0.03 6.53 17.63
C TRP A 119 -1.18 7.39 17.22
N GLN A 120 -2.20 7.46 18.07
CA GLN A 120 -3.37 8.28 17.82
C GLN A 120 -3.05 9.79 17.74
N LYS A 121 -2.07 10.26 18.53
CA LYS A 121 -1.62 11.66 18.47
C LYS A 121 -0.90 11.92 17.15
N LEU A 122 -0.01 11.00 16.74
CA LEU A 122 0.70 11.10 15.48
C LEU A 122 -0.26 11.15 14.30
N LEU A 123 -1.21 10.19 14.21
CA LEU A 123 -2.26 10.19 13.19
C LEU A 123 -3.09 11.48 13.20
N SER A 124 -3.49 11.95 14.39
CA SER A 124 -4.27 13.18 14.48
C SER A 124 -3.53 14.40 13.93
N ILE A 125 -2.20 14.47 14.07
CA ILE A 125 -1.41 15.58 13.53
C ILE A 125 -1.25 15.43 12.03
N HIS A 126 -0.80 14.26 11.60
CA HIS A 126 -0.45 13.98 10.20
C HIS A 126 -1.68 14.05 9.30
N GLU A 127 -2.69 13.26 9.59
CA GLU A 127 -3.90 13.16 8.77
C GLU A 127 -4.70 14.46 8.79
N TYR A 128 -4.77 15.16 9.95
CA TYR A 128 -5.46 16.43 9.97
C TYR A 128 -4.74 17.52 9.15
N ARG A 129 -3.43 17.39 8.95
CA ARG A 129 -2.72 18.26 8.01
C ARG A 129 -3.21 18.07 6.58
N HIS A 130 -3.46 16.84 6.14
CA HIS A 130 -4.08 16.56 4.85
C HIS A 130 -5.51 17.12 4.74
N VAL A 131 -6.29 17.08 5.82
CA VAL A 131 -7.60 17.76 5.88
C VAL A 131 -7.45 19.28 5.63
N GLN A 132 -6.47 19.93 6.26
CA GLN A 132 -6.22 21.35 6.05
C GLN A 132 -5.77 21.64 4.60
N GLN A 133 -4.94 20.79 4.01
CA GLN A 133 -4.51 20.89 2.61
C GLN A 133 -5.72 20.81 1.67
N TYR A 134 -6.54 19.75 1.75
CA TYR A 134 -7.73 19.61 0.92
C TYR A 134 -8.73 20.77 1.07
N ASN A 135 -8.91 21.27 2.29
CA ASN A 135 -9.78 22.42 2.53
C ASN A 135 -9.31 23.68 1.81
N ASN A 136 -7.98 23.90 1.72
CA ASN A 136 -7.39 25.13 1.21
C ASN A 136 -6.95 25.04 -0.26
N PHE A 137 -6.88 23.85 -0.85
CA PHE A 137 -6.57 23.65 -2.27
C PHE A 137 -7.82 23.65 -3.16
N ARG A 138 -9.00 23.92 -2.62
CA ARG A 138 -10.24 24.09 -3.37
C ARG A 138 -10.40 25.54 -3.82
N VAL A 139 -9.50 26.00 -4.67
CA VAL A 139 -9.43 27.38 -5.17
C VAL A 139 -9.20 27.39 -6.68
N GLY A 140 -9.54 28.50 -7.35
CA GLY A 140 -9.33 28.70 -8.77
C GLY A 140 -9.82 27.55 -9.63
N LEU A 141 -8.94 26.98 -10.47
CA LEU A 141 -9.31 25.87 -11.36
C LEU A 141 -9.66 24.59 -10.60
N SER A 142 -8.98 24.28 -9.48
CA SER A 142 -9.36 23.14 -8.62
C SER A 142 -10.77 23.33 -8.01
N GLY A 143 -11.13 24.55 -7.64
CA GLY A 143 -12.48 24.90 -7.21
C GLY A 143 -13.52 24.76 -8.32
N PHE A 144 -13.18 25.13 -9.55
CA PHE A 144 -14.02 24.93 -10.73
C PHE A 144 -14.26 23.44 -11.03
N PHE A 145 -13.22 22.60 -10.98
CA PHE A 145 -13.37 21.15 -11.14
C PHE A 145 -14.23 20.52 -10.03
N TYR A 146 -14.11 21.02 -8.80
CA TYR A 146 -15.03 20.62 -7.74
C TYR A 146 -16.49 20.98 -8.08
N TYR A 147 -16.73 22.17 -8.60
CA TYR A 147 -18.09 22.60 -8.94
C TYR A 147 -18.71 21.74 -10.06
N LEU A 148 -17.89 21.33 -11.06
CA LEU A 148 -18.36 20.50 -12.17
C LEU A 148 -18.47 19.00 -11.84
N PHE A 149 -17.48 18.45 -11.13
CA PHE A 149 -17.32 17.02 -10.94
C PHE A 149 -17.30 16.58 -9.48
N GLY A 150 -17.59 17.49 -8.56
CA GLY A 150 -17.60 17.20 -7.13
C GLY A 150 -16.19 16.96 -6.55
N GLU A 151 -16.15 16.16 -5.51
CA GLU A 151 -14.90 15.87 -4.77
C GLU A 151 -13.85 15.17 -5.63
N GLY A 152 -14.26 14.25 -6.51
CA GLY A 152 -13.36 13.60 -7.45
C GLY A 152 -12.71 14.57 -8.42
N GLY A 153 -13.45 15.58 -8.88
CA GLY A 153 -12.89 16.66 -9.72
C GLY A 153 -11.84 17.50 -8.99
N GLN A 154 -12.08 17.83 -7.71
CA GLN A 154 -11.08 18.50 -6.89
C GLN A 154 -9.84 17.62 -6.68
N ALA A 155 -10.01 16.35 -6.35
CA ALA A 155 -8.91 15.41 -6.14
C ALA A 155 -8.02 15.32 -7.36
N PHE A 156 -8.62 15.19 -8.55
CA PHE A 156 -7.90 15.20 -9.81
C PHE A 156 -7.10 16.48 -10.05
N ALA A 157 -7.74 17.64 -9.93
CA ALA A 157 -7.08 18.92 -10.14
C ALA A 157 -5.92 19.13 -9.15
N ASN A 158 -6.13 18.78 -7.88
CA ASN A 158 -5.11 18.87 -6.84
C ASN A 158 -3.91 17.95 -7.12
N SER A 159 -4.12 16.72 -7.61
CA SER A 159 -3.04 15.80 -7.96
C SER A 159 -2.19 16.29 -9.14
N LEU A 160 -2.78 17.07 -10.03
CA LEU A 160 -2.02 17.74 -11.11
C LEU A 160 -1.27 18.97 -10.62
N ALA A 161 -1.82 19.70 -9.63
CA ALA A 161 -1.28 20.97 -9.17
C ALA A 161 -0.16 20.81 -8.15
N VAL A 162 -0.31 19.88 -7.20
CA VAL A 162 0.55 19.72 -6.03
C VAL A 162 1.08 18.29 -5.98
N PRO A 163 2.41 18.08 -6.02
CA PRO A 163 3.01 16.73 -6.04
C PRO A 163 2.99 16.07 -4.65
N ASP A 164 3.05 14.72 -4.63
CA ASP A 164 3.00 13.90 -3.42
C ASP A 164 4.08 14.25 -2.41
N TRP A 165 5.29 14.61 -2.87
CA TRP A 165 6.35 15.02 -1.97
C TRP A 165 5.98 16.25 -1.12
N PHE A 166 5.11 17.16 -1.63
CA PHE A 166 4.65 18.30 -0.84
C PHE A 166 3.59 17.87 0.18
N TRP A 167 2.59 17.06 -0.26
CA TRP A 167 1.54 16.57 0.63
C TRP A 167 2.13 15.93 1.88
N GLU A 168 3.01 14.98 1.70
CA GLU A 168 3.59 14.19 2.78
C GLU A 168 4.70 14.95 3.53
N GLY A 169 5.53 15.69 2.80
CA GLY A 169 6.61 16.48 3.40
C GLY A 169 6.10 17.57 4.35
N ASP A 170 5.00 18.22 4.01
CA ASP A 170 4.36 19.23 4.84
C ASP A 170 3.67 18.59 6.08
N ALA A 171 3.08 17.42 5.93
CA ALA A 171 2.50 16.69 7.05
C ALA A 171 3.58 16.22 8.05
N VAL A 172 4.70 15.66 7.56
CA VAL A 172 5.85 15.30 8.41
C VAL A 172 6.50 16.51 9.06
N TYR A 173 6.60 17.63 8.33
CA TYR A 173 7.07 18.88 8.94
C TYR A 173 6.15 19.30 10.09
N GLN A 174 4.84 19.17 9.92
CA GLN A 174 3.86 19.52 10.93
C GLN A 174 3.97 18.65 12.19
N GLU A 175 4.19 17.33 12.04
CA GLU A 175 4.43 16.41 13.17
C GLU A 175 5.60 16.92 14.02
N THR A 176 6.67 17.32 13.35
CA THR A 176 7.92 17.73 13.98
C THR A 176 7.81 19.11 14.63
N LEU A 177 7.01 20.01 14.02
CA LEU A 177 6.82 21.38 14.49
C LEU A 177 6.03 21.45 15.81
N VAL A 178 4.97 20.64 15.95
CA VAL A 178 4.01 20.74 17.06
C VAL A 178 4.30 19.79 18.22
N SER A 179 5.35 18.99 18.15
CA SER A 179 5.70 18.00 19.17
C SER A 179 7.19 17.95 19.47
N ASP A 180 7.55 17.31 20.57
CA ASP A 180 8.95 17.01 20.94
C ASP A 180 9.54 15.84 20.14
N GLN A 181 8.75 15.24 19.28
CA GLN A 181 9.09 14.11 18.42
C GLN A 181 8.78 14.47 16.95
N GLY A 182 8.33 13.52 16.18
CA GLY A 182 8.05 13.61 14.76
C GLY A 182 9.22 13.15 13.90
N ARG A 183 8.92 12.64 12.72
CA ARG A 183 9.91 12.00 11.83
C ARG A 183 11.08 12.92 11.47
N GLY A 184 10.87 14.23 11.39
CA GLY A 184 11.95 15.19 11.12
C GLY A 184 13.02 15.31 12.21
N ARG A 185 12.81 14.71 13.40
CA ARG A 185 13.81 14.61 14.46
C ARG A 185 14.57 13.28 14.45
N LEU A 186 14.07 12.27 13.71
CA LEU A 186 14.64 10.92 13.71
C LEU A 186 15.84 10.82 12.75
N PRO A 187 17.02 10.40 13.21
CA PRO A 187 18.13 10.12 12.31
C PRO A 187 17.82 9.08 11.25
N PHE A 188 17.07 8.03 11.62
CA PHE A 188 16.61 6.94 10.73
C PHE A 188 15.91 7.48 9.49
N PHE A 189 15.02 8.45 9.64
CA PHE A 189 14.26 9.04 8.54
C PHE A 189 15.14 9.64 7.44
N PHE A 190 16.34 10.12 7.79
CA PHE A 190 17.30 10.71 6.86
C PHE A 190 18.38 9.74 6.37
N ASN A 191 18.39 8.49 6.84
CA ASN A 191 19.37 7.50 6.41
C ASN A 191 19.38 7.32 4.90
N SER A 192 18.21 7.41 4.27
CA SER A 192 18.04 7.31 2.82
C SER A 192 18.92 8.32 2.05
N PHE A 193 18.90 9.58 2.39
CA PHE A 193 19.75 10.61 1.77
C PHE A 193 21.20 10.55 2.24
N ARG A 194 21.43 10.32 3.53
CA ARG A 194 22.79 10.20 4.08
C ARG A 194 23.55 9.05 3.44
N SER A 195 22.90 7.93 3.19
CA SER A 195 23.51 6.77 2.54
C SER A 195 23.91 7.05 1.09
N LEU A 196 23.07 7.76 0.32
CA LEU A 196 23.42 8.17 -1.03
C LEU A 196 24.64 9.09 -1.04
N TRP A 197 24.69 10.09 -0.15
CA TRP A 197 25.82 11.00 -0.05
C TRP A 197 27.11 10.28 0.40
N ALA A 198 27.03 9.37 1.36
CA ALA A 198 28.15 8.55 1.80
C ALA A 198 28.64 7.62 0.70
N GLY A 199 27.75 7.05 -0.09
CA GLY A 199 28.04 6.20 -1.24
C GLY A 199 28.42 6.95 -2.52
N GLY A 200 28.51 8.29 -2.49
CA GLY A 200 28.83 9.11 -3.68
C GLY A 200 27.80 9.04 -4.80
N LYS A 201 26.55 8.62 -4.50
CA LYS A 201 25.47 8.53 -5.50
C LYS A 201 24.76 9.88 -5.61
N ASP A 202 24.66 10.38 -6.83
CA ASP A 202 23.90 11.58 -7.19
C ASP A 202 22.85 11.21 -8.24
N TYR A 203 21.59 11.24 -7.86
CA TYR A 203 20.49 10.88 -8.75
C TYR A 203 19.87 12.13 -9.38
N SER A 204 19.45 11.96 -10.63
CA SER A 204 18.65 12.99 -11.30
C SER A 204 17.35 13.25 -10.51
N TRP A 205 16.82 14.47 -10.64
CA TRP A 205 15.53 14.83 -10.04
C TRP A 205 14.40 13.86 -10.43
N MET A 206 14.36 13.48 -11.72
CA MET A 206 13.34 12.53 -12.20
C MET A 206 13.45 11.19 -11.49
N LYS A 207 14.65 10.69 -11.21
CA LYS A 207 14.86 9.45 -10.46
C LYS A 207 14.51 9.60 -8.98
N LEU A 208 14.96 10.67 -8.32
CA LEU A 208 14.61 10.94 -6.90
C LEU A 208 13.10 11.03 -6.70
N ARG A 209 12.40 11.67 -7.65
CA ARG A 209 10.96 11.84 -7.58
C ARG A 209 10.18 10.55 -7.85
N ASN A 210 10.60 9.75 -8.83
CA ASN A 210 9.81 8.64 -9.35
C ASN A 210 10.25 7.26 -8.86
N GLY A 211 11.42 7.16 -8.21
CA GLY A 211 11.97 5.89 -7.74
C GLY A 211 12.66 5.06 -8.82
N SER A 212 12.97 3.82 -8.50
CA SER A 212 13.61 2.85 -9.38
C SER A 212 13.15 1.43 -9.03
N LEU A 213 13.20 0.52 -10.00
CA LEU A 213 13.01 -0.93 -9.78
C LEU A 213 14.35 -1.67 -9.61
N VAL A 214 15.46 -0.94 -9.62
CA VAL A 214 16.82 -1.49 -9.54
C VAL A 214 17.58 -0.89 -8.37
N ASP A 215 17.72 0.42 -8.34
CA ASP A 215 18.44 1.15 -7.30
C ASP A 215 17.56 1.51 -6.13
N TYR A 216 18.13 1.53 -4.93
CA TYR A 216 17.50 2.17 -3.80
C TYR A 216 17.36 3.67 -4.06
N VAL A 217 16.16 4.20 -3.91
CA VAL A 217 15.86 5.64 -4.04
C VAL A 217 15.05 6.07 -2.81
N PRO A 218 15.42 7.18 -2.13
CA PRO A 218 14.62 7.74 -1.05
C PRO A 218 13.17 7.95 -1.49
N ASN A 219 12.21 7.64 -0.62
CA ASN A 219 10.81 7.91 -0.91
C ASN A 219 10.49 9.41 -0.81
N TRP A 220 9.26 9.79 -1.10
CA TRP A 220 8.83 11.19 -1.12
C TRP A 220 8.71 11.86 0.27
N TYR A 221 8.62 11.09 1.37
CA TYR A 221 8.53 11.64 2.73
C TYR A 221 9.77 12.47 3.12
N PRO A 222 11.00 11.89 3.15
CA PRO A 222 12.20 12.66 3.45
C PRO A 222 12.55 13.69 2.37
N LEU A 223 12.29 13.39 1.09
CA LEU A 223 12.46 14.36 0.01
C LEU A 223 11.56 15.58 0.22
N GLY A 224 10.30 15.37 0.48
CA GLY A 224 9.31 16.42 0.71
C GLY A 224 9.62 17.23 1.97
N PHE A 225 9.96 16.55 3.07
CA PHE A 225 10.34 17.23 4.30
C PHE A 225 11.53 18.19 4.10
N ILE A 226 12.58 17.77 3.41
CA ILE A 226 13.75 18.61 3.11
C ILE A 226 13.34 19.86 2.31
N LEU A 227 12.52 19.69 1.28
CA LEU A 227 12.06 20.80 0.44
C LEU A 227 11.14 21.75 1.21
N VAL A 228 10.21 21.21 2.02
CA VAL A 228 9.29 22.01 2.82
C VAL A 228 10.03 22.77 3.93
N ALA A 229 10.94 22.10 4.64
CA ALA A 229 11.75 22.72 5.67
C ALA A 229 12.63 23.85 5.11
N TYR A 230 13.30 23.62 3.98
CA TYR A 230 14.09 24.66 3.31
C TYR A 230 13.24 25.87 2.91
N GLY A 231 12.05 25.62 2.35
CA GLY A 231 11.14 26.69 1.98
C GLY A 231 10.74 27.58 3.16
N ARG A 232 10.44 26.97 4.32
CA ARG A 232 10.12 27.69 5.56
C ARG A 232 11.33 28.39 6.16
N GLU A 233 12.48 27.73 6.16
CA GLU A 233 13.72 28.29 6.71
C GLU A 233 14.18 29.52 5.93
N ARG A 234 14.10 29.43 4.60
CA ARG A 234 14.65 30.48 3.71
C ARG A 234 13.69 31.62 3.39
N TYR A 235 12.36 31.30 3.27
CA TYR A 235 11.36 32.25 2.79
C TYR A 235 10.26 32.55 3.82
N GLY A 236 10.27 31.87 4.97
CA GLY A 236 9.34 32.12 6.08
C GLY A 236 8.07 31.26 6.01
N ASP A 237 7.25 31.36 7.06
CA ASP A 237 6.09 30.44 7.29
C ASP A 237 4.96 30.60 6.28
N GLU A 238 4.83 31.79 5.68
CA GLU A 238 3.79 32.11 4.68
C GLU A 238 4.09 31.56 3.29
N PHE A 239 5.33 31.15 3.03
CA PHE A 239 5.81 30.79 1.70
C PHE A 239 4.95 29.67 1.08
N TRP A 240 4.77 28.55 1.80
CA TRP A 240 4.03 27.42 1.26
C TRP A 240 2.53 27.70 1.12
N ARG A 241 1.95 28.53 1.99
CA ARG A 241 0.57 28.96 1.83
C ARG A 241 0.36 29.67 0.49
N GLN A 242 1.25 30.61 0.15
CA GLN A 242 1.18 31.35 -1.10
C GLN A 242 1.44 30.46 -2.32
N VAL A 243 2.48 29.62 -2.26
CA VAL A 243 2.87 28.71 -3.34
C VAL A 243 1.74 27.71 -3.65
N THR A 244 1.19 27.08 -2.63
CA THR A 244 0.15 26.04 -2.84
C THR A 244 -1.19 26.63 -3.25
N HIS A 245 -1.55 27.82 -2.74
CA HIS A 245 -2.74 28.53 -3.19
C HIS A 245 -2.66 28.81 -4.69
N ASP A 246 -1.57 29.39 -5.17
CA ASP A 246 -1.38 29.71 -6.58
C ASP A 246 -1.30 28.45 -7.46
N ALA A 247 -0.66 27.39 -6.95
CA ALA A 247 -0.58 26.11 -7.64
C ALA A 247 -1.98 25.50 -7.80
N ALA A 248 -2.74 25.37 -6.71
CA ALA A 248 -4.10 24.81 -6.74
C ALA A 248 -5.08 25.67 -7.54
N ALA A 249 -4.87 26.99 -7.59
CA ALA A 249 -5.63 27.89 -8.45
C ALA A 249 -5.24 27.80 -9.93
N PHE A 250 -4.12 27.12 -10.27
CA PHE A 250 -3.55 27.06 -11.63
C PHE A 250 -3.26 28.45 -12.21
N HIS A 251 -2.63 29.35 -11.43
CA HIS A 251 -2.16 30.64 -11.95
C HIS A 251 -1.08 30.49 -13.03
N GLY A 252 -0.61 29.28 -13.31
CA GLY A 252 0.12 28.82 -14.48
C GLY A 252 -0.47 27.52 -14.91
N LEU A 253 -0.98 27.43 -16.15
CA LEU A 253 -1.65 26.21 -16.65
C LEU A 253 -0.70 25.01 -16.71
N PHE A 254 0.58 25.25 -17.00
CA PHE A 254 1.63 24.23 -17.01
C PHE A 254 2.59 24.46 -15.85
N TYR A 255 2.97 23.40 -15.14
CA TYR A 255 3.87 23.45 -13.99
C TYR A 255 3.42 24.43 -12.89
N PRO A 256 2.18 24.30 -12.38
CA PRO A 256 1.61 25.33 -11.49
C PRO A 256 2.43 25.53 -10.22
N LEU A 257 2.93 24.46 -9.58
CA LEU A 257 3.75 24.57 -8.38
C LEU A 257 5.11 25.17 -8.68
N GLN A 258 5.77 24.75 -9.75
CA GLN A 258 7.08 25.25 -10.15
C GLN A 258 7.01 26.74 -10.50
N GLY A 259 5.95 27.17 -11.17
CA GLY A 259 5.68 28.56 -11.48
C GLY A 259 5.42 29.41 -10.23
N ALA A 260 4.69 28.88 -9.26
CA ALA A 260 4.44 29.55 -7.98
C ALA A 260 5.73 29.68 -7.14
N ILE A 261 6.57 28.62 -7.08
CA ILE A 261 7.88 28.70 -6.42
C ILE A 261 8.73 29.79 -7.06
N HIS A 262 8.80 29.85 -8.40
CA HIS A 262 9.53 30.91 -9.09
C HIS A 262 9.04 32.33 -8.71
N ARG A 263 7.72 32.48 -8.62
CA ARG A 263 7.10 33.78 -8.25
C ARG A 263 7.48 34.26 -6.85
N TYR A 264 7.43 33.36 -5.87
CA TYR A 264 7.61 33.71 -4.46
C TYR A 264 9.05 33.56 -3.96
N ALA A 265 9.85 32.68 -4.56
CA ALA A 265 11.27 32.51 -4.22
C ALA A 265 12.22 33.35 -5.10
N GLY A 266 11.78 33.82 -6.26
CA GLY A 266 12.62 34.55 -7.21
C GLY A 266 13.61 33.68 -7.99
N ILE A 267 13.61 32.35 -7.78
CA ILE A 267 14.54 31.40 -8.42
C ILE A 267 13.74 30.27 -9.11
N SER A 268 14.38 29.57 -10.04
CA SER A 268 13.75 28.42 -10.69
C SER A 268 13.54 27.27 -9.70
N PHE A 269 12.54 26.40 -9.95
CA PHE A 269 12.36 25.20 -9.13
C PHE A 269 13.58 24.30 -9.14
N SER A 270 14.30 24.21 -10.27
CA SER A 270 15.57 23.47 -10.33
C SER A 270 16.61 24.02 -9.37
N GLN A 271 16.75 25.34 -9.29
CA GLN A 271 17.65 25.97 -8.33
C GLN A 271 17.15 25.73 -6.89
N PHE A 272 15.86 25.96 -6.63
CA PHE A 272 15.26 25.76 -5.31
C PHE A 272 15.54 24.37 -4.73
N ARG A 273 15.29 23.29 -5.50
CA ARG A 273 15.52 21.92 -5.03
C ARG A 273 17.00 21.59 -4.83
N ASN A 274 17.87 22.09 -5.71
CA ASN A 274 19.32 21.88 -5.57
C ASN A 274 19.84 22.58 -4.32
N ASP A 275 19.41 23.82 -4.07
CA ASP A 275 19.77 24.58 -2.87
C ASP A 275 19.26 23.90 -1.59
N ALA A 276 18.02 23.37 -1.63
CA ALA A 276 17.45 22.63 -0.50
C ALA A 276 18.22 21.37 -0.16
N LEU A 277 18.58 20.56 -1.16
CA LEU A 277 19.37 19.34 -0.95
C LEU A 277 20.80 19.68 -0.47
N ALA A 278 21.42 20.69 -1.04
CA ALA A 278 22.75 21.14 -0.62
C ALA A 278 22.75 21.70 0.81
N TRP A 279 21.74 22.52 1.14
CA TRP A 279 21.55 23.05 2.48
C TRP A 279 21.40 21.93 3.51
N PHE A 280 20.50 20.96 3.26
CA PHE A 280 20.30 19.86 4.19
C PHE A 280 21.51 18.94 4.29
N ARG A 281 22.22 18.69 3.19
CA ARG A 281 23.48 17.94 3.21
C ARG A 281 24.52 18.60 4.13
N GLN A 282 24.58 19.92 4.13
CA GLN A 282 25.47 20.69 5.01
C GLN A 282 25.03 20.55 6.47
N GLN A 283 23.74 20.64 6.77
CA GLN A 283 23.20 20.47 8.13
C GLN A 283 23.35 19.03 8.67
N ALA A 284 23.26 18.05 7.78
CA ALA A 284 23.36 16.64 8.12
C ALA A 284 24.81 16.15 8.37
N GLN A 285 25.81 17.00 8.20
CA GLN A 285 27.19 16.64 8.52
C GLN A 285 27.31 16.33 10.00
N LEU A 286 27.67 15.08 10.31
CA LEU A 286 28.04 14.68 11.65
C LEU A 286 29.36 15.35 12.01
N PRO A 287 29.59 15.76 13.29
CA PRO A 287 30.90 16.20 13.70
C PRO A 287 31.93 15.13 13.30
N ALA A 288 33.02 15.53 12.65
CA ALA A 288 34.10 14.62 12.31
C ALA A 288 34.55 13.94 13.60
N ALA A 289 34.33 12.64 13.73
CA ALA A 289 34.96 11.87 14.78
C ALA A 289 36.48 12.11 14.64
N SER A 290 37.13 12.47 15.74
CA SER A 290 38.56 12.64 15.77
C SER A 290 39.20 11.27 15.52
N GLY A 291 39.45 10.92 14.27
CA GLY A 291 40.06 9.69 13.87
C GLY A 291 39.51 9.25 12.52
N THR A 292 40.35 9.18 11.54
CA THR A 292 40.27 8.68 10.16
C THR A 292 38.85 8.55 9.56
N PRO A 293 38.58 9.14 8.38
CA PRO A 293 37.30 8.93 7.70
C PRO A 293 37.07 7.44 7.59
N ALA A 294 35.93 6.96 8.11
CA ALA A 294 35.51 5.59 7.92
C ALA A 294 35.33 5.34 6.42
N THR A 295 36.36 4.90 5.76
CA THR A 295 36.19 4.09 4.58
C THR A 295 35.47 2.85 5.07
N VAL A 296 34.14 2.85 5.02
CA VAL A 296 33.40 1.59 4.99
C VAL A 296 34.11 0.77 3.93
N ALA A 297 34.76 -0.30 4.37
CA ALA A 297 35.66 -1.06 3.51
C ALA A 297 34.87 -1.45 2.27
N ALA A 298 35.16 -0.78 1.17
CA ALA A 298 34.52 -0.99 -0.13
C ALA A 298 34.72 -2.46 -0.62
N ASP A 299 35.65 -3.18 -0.01
CA ASP A 299 36.01 -4.53 -0.39
C ASP A 299 35.01 -5.62 0.05
N ASN A 300 34.19 -5.38 1.11
CA ASN A 300 33.12 -6.33 1.48
C ASN A 300 31.84 -6.15 0.67
N PHE A 301 31.68 -5.01 -0.02
CA PHE A 301 30.57 -4.75 -0.93
C PHE A 301 30.72 -5.40 -2.33
N ALA A 302 31.88 -5.95 -2.67
CA ALA A 302 32.16 -6.51 -4.00
C ALA A 302 31.32 -7.73 -4.37
N HIS A 303 30.65 -8.36 -3.40
CA HIS A 303 29.73 -9.47 -3.61
C HIS A 303 28.24 -9.10 -3.45
N ALA A 304 27.91 -7.90 -2.99
CA ALA A 304 26.56 -7.40 -3.03
C ALA A 304 26.12 -7.25 -4.49
N HIS A 305 25.03 -7.85 -4.84
CA HIS A 305 24.46 -7.92 -6.20
C HIS A 305 24.54 -6.57 -6.91
N LYS A 306 25.37 -6.45 -7.92
CA LYS A 306 25.69 -5.22 -8.66
C LYS A 306 24.50 -4.48 -9.29
N HIS A 307 23.26 -4.99 -9.19
CA HIS A 307 22.14 -4.51 -10.00
C HIS A 307 20.77 -4.36 -9.32
N PHE A 308 20.58 -4.72 -8.07
CA PHE A 308 19.25 -4.55 -7.42
C PHE A 308 19.41 -4.29 -5.93
N SER A 309 18.63 -3.32 -5.43
CA SER A 309 18.55 -3.04 -4.01
C SER A 309 18.18 -4.30 -3.20
N ALA A 310 18.82 -4.46 -2.06
CA ALA A 310 18.61 -5.59 -1.16
C ALA A 310 18.79 -5.13 0.29
N ASP A 311 17.99 -5.73 1.18
CA ASP A 311 18.06 -5.54 2.61
C ASP A 311 18.47 -6.85 3.29
N GLU A 312 19.40 -6.75 4.24
CA GLU A 312 19.84 -7.80 5.16
C GLU A 312 19.57 -7.25 6.57
N GLU A 313 18.70 -7.92 7.34
CA GLU A 313 18.19 -7.40 8.61
C GLU A 313 18.18 -8.46 9.70
N PHE A 314 18.24 -8.04 10.96
CA PHE A 314 18.17 -8.87 12.15
C PHE A 314 19.23 -9.98 12.21
N PRO A 315 20.54 -9.67 12.09
CA PRO A 315 21.60 -10.68 12.14
C PRO A 315 21.66 -11.34 13.53
N GLN A 316 21.67 -12.68 13.56
CA GLN A 316 21.79 -13.44 14.81
C GLN A 316 22.68 -14.67 14.59
N PHE A 317 23.62 -14.91 15.51
CA PHE A 317 24.54 -16.04 15.41
C PHE A 317 23.88 -17.37 15.76
N ILE A 318 24.11 -18.38 14.93
CA ILE A 318 23.86 -19.79 15.25
C ILE A 318 25.19 -20.48 15.52
N GLY A 319 25.49 -20.76 16.78
CA GLY A 319 26.80 -21.28 17.17
C GLY A 319 27.95 -20.31 16.85
N ARG A 320 29.11 -20.86 16.51
CA ARG A 320 30.32 -20.04 16.29
C ARG A 320 30.47 -19.49 14.87
N ASP A 321 30.10 -20.28 13.87
CA ASP A 321 30.49 -20.02 12.49
C ASP A 321 29.36 -19.74 11.52
N SER A 322 28.12 -19.59 12.04
CA SER A 322 26.95 -19.32 11.20
C SER A 322 26.20 -18.10 11.68
N LEU A 323 25.70 -17.30 10.73
CA LEU A 323 24.88 -16.12 10.93
C LEU A 323 23.56 -16.30 10.20
N LEU A 324 22.45 -16.21 10.95
CA LEU A 324 21.09 -16.15 10.41
C LEU A 324 20.67 -14.70 10.29
N TYR A 325 20.04 -14.33 9.19
CA TYR A 325 19.45 -13.00 8.98
C TYR A 325 18.29 -13.07 7.99
N MET A 326 17.46 -12.05 7.98
CA MET A 326 16.42 -11.84 7.01
C MET A 326 17.02 -11.16 5.78
N ARG A 327 16.69 -11.66 4.58
CA ARG A 327 17.08 -11.02 3.34
C ARG A 327 15.91 -10.83 2.42
N SER A 328 15.73 -9.60 1.95
CA SER A 328 14.82 -9.24 0.87
C SER A 328 15.55 -8.50 -0.24
N SER A 329 14.94 -8.38 -1.40
CA SER A 329 15.45 -7.52 -2.48
C SER A 329 14.35 -7.17 -3.45
N TYR A 330 14.58 -6.22 -4.33
CA TYR A 330 13.62 -5.89 -5.39
C TYR A 330 13.29 -7.10 -6.30
N LYS A 331 14.17 -8.11 -6.38
CA LYS A 331 13.92 -9.36 -7.13
C LYS A 331 13.30 -10.49 -6.33
N ARG A 332 13.47 -10.51 -5.01
CA ARG A 332 13.14 -11.66 -4.17
C ARG A 332 12.39 -11.23 -2.93
N ILE A 333 11.32 -11.93 -2.62
CA ILE A 333 10.56 -11.79 -1.37
C ILE A 333 11.42 -12.14 -0.15
N PRO A 334 11.07 -11.67 1.07
CA PRO A 334 11.81 -11.92 2.29
C PRO A 334 12.05 -13.42 2.55
N ALA A 335 13.26 -13.76 2.98
CA ALA A 335 13.67 -15.12 3.29
C ALA A 335 14.68 -15.16 4.43
N PHE A 336 14.63 -16.21 5.23
CA PHE A 336 15.67 -16.55 6.20
C PHE A 336 16.89 -17.11 5.46
N VAL A 337 18.05 -16.51 5.69
CA VAL A 337 19.32 -16.87 5.06
C VAL A 337 20.33 -17.20 6.14
N LEU A 338 20.99 -18.34 5.99
CA LEU A 338 22.11 -18.76 6.81
C LEU A 338 23.40 -18.51 6.04
N ARG A 339 24.32 -17.74 6.63
CA ARG A 339 25.68 -17.49 6.09
C ARG A 339 26.69 -18.23 6.95
N ASP A 340 27.50 -19.08 6.32
CA ASP A 340 28.69 -19.63 6.93
C ASP A 340 29.79 -18.56 6.93
N LEU A 341 30.27 -18.18 8.09
CA LEU A 341 31.24 -17.08 8.25
C LEU A 341 32.68 -17.49 7.88
N SER A 342 32.97 -18.78 7.80
CA SER A 342 34.28 -19.29 7.41
C SER A 342 34.46 -19.32 5.90
N THR A 343 33.41 -19.69 5.18
CA THR A 343 33.39 -19.83 3.72
C THR A 343 32.72 -18.66 3.00
N GLY A 344 31.91 -17.90 3.69
CA GLY A 344 31.03 -16.87 3.11
C GLY A 344 29.86 -17.46 2.32
N GLN A 345 29.65 -18.78 2.36
CA GLN A 345 28.56 -19.43 1.63
C GLN A 345 27.20 -19.10 2.28
N GLU A 346 26.23 -18.75 1.45
CA GLU A 346 24.86 -18.48 1.88
C GLU A 346 23.91 -19.60 1.46
N THR A 347 23.08 -20.02 2.41
CA THR A 347 22.01 -21.01 2.19
C THR A 347 20.69 -20.38 2.56
N ARG A 348 19.75 -20.36 1.61
CA ARG A 348 18.38 -19.91 1.88
C ARG A 348 17.63 -21.04 2.56
N LEU A 349 17.21 -20.84 3.80
CA LEU A 349 16.46 -21.83 4.56
C LEU A 349 15.00 -21.90 4.11
N ARG A 350 14.31 -20.75 4.14
CA ARG A 350 12.88 -20.65 3.80
C ARG A 350 12.51 -19.22 3.44
N ASN A 351 11.49 -19.04 2.58
CA ASN A 351 10.79 -17.75 2.49
C ASN A 351 10.02 -17.51 3.78
N ARG A 352 10.05 -16.28 4.27
CA ARG A 352 9.25 -15.85 5.39
C ARG A 352 7.78 -15.77 4.99
N ALA A 353 6.87 -16.22 5.85
CA ALA A 353 5.44 -15.98 5.70
C ALA A 353 5.17 -14.45 5.65
N ILE A 354 4.10 -14.06 4.96
CA ILE A 354 3.68 -12.66 4.88
C ILE A 354 3.60 -12.09 6.30
N SER A 355 4.24 -10.93 6.52
CA SER A 355 4.37 -10.30 7.81
C SER A 355 4.35 -8.78 7.66
N LEU A 356 3.96 -8.07 8.72
CA LEU A 356 3.94 -6.61 8.78
C LEU A 356 5.31 -6.00 9.04
N ASP A 357 6.25 -6.78 9.59
CA ASP A 357 7.64 -6.39 9.87
C ASP A 357 8.63 -7.49 9.46
N ASN A 358 9.93 -7.21 9.52
CA ASN A 358 11.00 -8.18 9.28
C ASN A 358 11.59 -8.79 10.56
N TYR A 359 11.07 -8.42 11.73
CA TYR A 359 11.57 -8.90 13.01
C TYR A 359 11.41 -10.40 13.21
N PHE A 360 12.43 -11.02 13.75
CA PHE A 360 12.41 -12.37 14.28
C PHE A 360 13.37 -12.51 15.46
N SER A 361 13.20 -13.54 16.26
CA SER A 361 14.14 -13.89 17.33
C SER A 361 14.59 -15.35 17.20
N LEU A 362 15.88 -15.57 17.44
CA LEU A 362 16.53 -16.87 17.40
C LEU A 362 16.90 -17.32 18.81
N SER A 363 16.62 -18.58 19.12
CA SER A 363 17.19 -19.30 20.27
C SER A 363 17.74 -20.64 19.80
N PRO A 364 18.46 -21.40 20.65
CA PRO A 364 18.89 -22.75 20.31
C PRO A 364 17.75 -23.71 19.91
N ALA A 365 16.52 -23.40 20.31
CA ALA A 365 15.35 -24.23 20.04
C ALA A 365 14.59 -23.84 18.76
N GLY A 366 14.98 -22.75 18.08
CA GLY A 366 14.37 -22.35 16.83
C GLY A 366 14.24 -20.84 16.63
N VAL A 367 13.56 -20.45 15.56
CA VAL A 367 13.29 -19.07 15.15
C VAL A 367 11.81 -18.76 15.37
N VAL A 368 11.51 -17.74 16.15
CA VAL A 368 10.13 -17.29 16.37
C VAL A 368 9.91 -15.93 15.71
N TYR A 369 8.75 -15.77 15.05
CA TYR A 369 8.37 -14.52 14.38
C TYR A 369 6.86 -14.35 14.30
N ALA A 370 6.39 -13.13 14.04
CA ALA A 370 5.00 -12.82 13.76
C ALA A 370 4.69 -12.91 12.27
N ALA A 371 3.49 -13.39 11.93
CA ALA A 371 3.00 -13.44 10.55
C ALA A 371 1.59 -12.84 10.47
N TYR A 372 1.25 -12.29 9.32
CA TYR A 372 -0.02 -11.64 9.06
C TYR A 372 -1.05 -12.60 8.46
N GLU A 373 -2.28 -12.56 8.97
CA GLU A 373 -3.42 -13.31 8.45
C GLU A 373 -4.67 -12.41 8.39
N THR A 374 -5.45 -12.53 7.33
CA THR A 374 -6.73 -11.81 7.17
C THR A 374 -7.91 -12.59 7.77
N ASP A 375 -8.96 -11.87 8.19
CA ASP A 375 -10.27 -12.49 8.35
C ASP A 375 -10.84 -12.80 6.95
N PRO A 376 -11.44 -13.97 6.75
CA PRO A 376 -11.92 -14.35 5.41
C PRO A 376 -12.95 -13.38 4.81
N ARG A 377 -13.74 -12.68 5.61
CA ARG A 377 -14.82 -11.81 5.13
C ARG A 377 -14.62 -10.34 5.44
N TRP A 378 -14.06 -10.03 6.60
CA TRP A 378 -14.03 -8.66 7.13
C TRP A 378 -12.65 -8.02 6.93
N GLY A 379 -12.51 -7.21 5.89
CA GLY A 379 -11.23 -6.65 5.49
C GLY A 379 -10.62 -5.65 6.48
N TRP A 380 -11.40 -5.10 7.43
CA TRP A 380 -10.87 -4.33 8.55
C TRP A 380 -10.53 -5.18 9.77
N ARG A 381 -10.61 -6.50 9.66
CA ARG A 381 -10.29 -7.44 10.73
C ARG A 381 -9.20 -8.38 10.27
N ASP A 382 -8.07 -8.31 10.92
CA ASP A 382 -6.92 -9.13 10.61
C ASP A 382 -6.14 -9.49 11.88
N PHE A 383 -5.12 -10.32 11.73
CA PHE A 383 -4.46 -10.98 12.83
C PHE A 383 -2.95 -10.98 12.64
N SER A 384 -2.23 -10.91 13.75
CA SER A 384 -0.82 -11.19 13.86
C SER A 384 -0.63 -12.46 14.67
N VAL A 385 -0.12 -13.53 14.04
CA VAL A 385 0.01 -14.87 14.59
C VAL A 385 1.47 -15.24 14.77
N ILE A 386 1.78 -16.03 15.81
CA ILE A 386 3.14 -16.48 16.08
C ILE A 386 3.42 -17.77 15.32
N ARG A 387 4.59 -17.82 14.68
CA ARG A 387 5.15 -18.97 13.97
C ARG A 387 6.51 -19.35 14.58
N LEU A 388 6.81 -20.64 14.53
CA LEU A 388 8.06 -21.21 14.97
C LEU A 388 8.70 -22.01 13.82
N LEU A 389 9.87 -21.56 13.38
CA LEU A 389 10.67 -22.18 12.34
C LEU A 389 11.85 -22.95 12.97
N ASP A 390 11.99 -24.21 12.62
CA ASP A 390 13.21 -24.98 12.88
C ASP A 390 14.28 -24.65 11.81
N PRO A 391 15.38 -24.00 12.17
CA PRO A 391 16.41 -23.62 11.20
C PRO A 391 17.19 -24.80 10.61
N HIS A 392 17.11 -26.02 11.19
CA HIS A 392 17.81 -27.21 10.71
C HIS A 392 16.97 -27.98 9.67
N THR A 393 15.67 -28.11 9.92
CA THR A 393 14.77 -28.86 9.04
C THR A 393 14.03 -27.97 8.04
N GLY A 394 13.92 -26.66 8.32
CA GLY A 394 13.09 -25.72 7.56
C GLY A 394 11.58 -25.87 7.82
N GLU A 395 11.19 -26.70 8.81
CA GLU A 395 9.80 -26.83 9.22
C GLU A 395 9.33 -25.54 9.91
N ASP A 396 8.20 -25.00 9.46
CA ASP A 396 7.62 -23.75 9.96
C ASP A 396 6.19 -23.99 10.43
N ARG A 397 5.98 -23.90 11.73
CA ARG A 397 4.74 -24.26 12.40
C ARG A 397 4.03 -23.04 12.94
N LYS A 398 2.75 -22.88 12.63
CA LYS A 398 1.90 -21.87 13.24
C LYS A 398 1.49 -22.28 14.65
N LEU A 399 1.75 -21.42 15.62
CA LEU A 399 1.47 -21.67 17.05
C LEU A 399 0.15 -21.04 17.51
N THR A 400 -0.19 -19.83 17.03
CA THR A 400 -1.40 -19.13 17.45
C THR A 400 -2.31 -18.87 16.25
N SER A 401 -3.59 -18.60 16.51
CA SER A 401 -4.56 -18.23 15.47
C SER A 401 -5.46 -17.10 15.97
N ARG A 402 -5.87 -16.20 15.06
CA ARG A 402 -6.71 -15.04 15.36
C ARG A 402 -6.19 -14.20 16.53
N SER A 403 -4.89 -14.18 16.74
CA SER A 403 -4.20 -13.41 17.76
C SER A 403 -3.77 -12.03 17.23
N ARG A 404 -3.29 -11.19 18.13
CA ARG A 404 -2.72 -9.87 17.84
C ARG A 404 -1.38 -9.76 18.56
N TYR A 405 -0.48 -10.73 18.32
CA TYR A 405 0.83 -10.85 18.95
C TYR A 405 1.94 -10.33 18.05
N PHE A 406 2.84 -9.54 18.64
CA PHE A 406 3.94 -8.88 17.95
C PHE A 406 5.27 -9.13 18.66
N SER A 407 6.37 -8.98 17.93
CA SER A 407 7.74 -8.98 18.45
C SER A 407 8.06 -10.15 19.41
N PRO A 408 7.81 -11.41 19.02
CA PRO A 408 8.02 -12.55 19.92
C PRO A 408 9.49 -12.83 20.18
N ASP A 409 9.80 -13.35 21.40
CA ASP A 409 11.11 -13.90 21.75
C ASP A 409 10.97 -15.30 22.37
N LEU A 410 11.87 -16.21 22.03
CA LEU A 410 11.88 -17.59 22.47
C LEU A 410 12.92 -17.79 23.59
N SER A 411 12.49 -18.35 24.73
CA SER A 411 13.40 -18.66 25.85
C SER A 411 14.52 -19.61 25.42
N SER A 412 15.68 -19.51 26.08
CA SER A 412 16.85 -20.32 25.74
C SER A 412 16.62 -21.84 25.90
N ASP A 413 15.67 -22.22 26.78
CA ASP A 413 15.25 -23.61 26.98
C ASP A 413 14.20 -24.10 25.98
N GLY A 414 13.74 -23.19 25.09
CA GLY A 414 12.73 -23.45 24.05
C GLY A 414 11.30 -23.71 24.55
N ARG A 415 11.00 -23.43 25.82
CA ARG A 415 9.70 -23.78 26.42
C ARG A 415 8.70 -22.64 26.42
N ARG A 416 9.15 -21.39 26.46
CA ARG A 416 8.28 -20.22 26.57
C ARG A 416 8.57 -19.21 25.49
N ILE A 417 7.54 -18.53 25.06
CA ILE A 417 7.61 -17.36 24.18
C ILE A 417 7.08 -16.17 24.96
N VAL A 418 7.83 -15.06 24.99
CA VAL A 418 7.30 -13.75 25.37
C VAL A 418 6.90 -12.99 24.14
N THR A 419 5.75 -12.29 24.17
CA THR A 419 5.25 -11.51 23.03
C THR A 419 4.45 -10.32 23.51
N VAL A 420 4.35 -9.29 22.69
CA VAL A 420 3.49 -8.13 22.91
C VAL A 420 2.12 -8.42 22.31
N GLN A 421 1.05 -8.20 23.07
CA GLN A 421 -0.32 -8.16 22.54
C GLN A 421 -0.77 -6.71 22.43
N GLU A 422 -1.31 -6.36 21.26
CA GLU A 422 -2.01 -5.10 21.05
C GLU A 422 -3.50 -5.37 20.84
N ALA A 423 -4.26 -5.13 21.90
CA ALA A 423 -5.68 -5.41 21.89
C ALA A 423 -6.50 -4.33 21.15
N ALA A 424 -7.70 -4.70 20.72
CA ALA A 424 -8.60 -3.80 19.98
C ALA A 424 -9.10 -2.61 20.82
N ASP A 425 -9.00 -2.63 22.13
CA ASP A 425 -9.29 -1.51 23.04
C ASP A 425 -8.11 -0.52 23.18
N GLY A 426 -6.98 -0.78 22.48
CA GLY A 426 -5.76 0.01 22.54
C GLY A 426 -4.84 -0.33 23.71
N SER A 427 -5.14 -1.36 24.51
CA SER A 427 -4.25 -1.83 25.55
C SER A 427 -3.09 -2.65 24.97
N CYS A 428 -1.88 -2.41 25.51
CA CYS A 428 -0.67 -3.14 25.19
C CYS A 428 -0.22 -3.97 26.40
N THR A 429 0.08 -5.26 26.21
CA THR A 429 0.37 -6.18 27.31
C THR A 429 1.38 -7.24 26.90
N LEU A 430 2.27 -7.63 27.83
CA LEU A 430 3.17 -8.76 27.62
C LEU A 430 2.48 -10.08 27.99
N PHE A 431 2.64 -11.07 27.09
CA PHE A 431 2.16 -12.43 27.29
C PHE A 431 3.31 -13.43 27.29
N LEU A 432 3.22 -14.41 28.17
CA LEU A 432 4.03 -15.62 28.12
C LEU A 432 3.18 -16.74 27.52
N LEU A 433 3.68 -17.36 26.45
CA LEU A 433 3.04 -18.48 25.76
C LEU A 433 3.89 -19.74 25.92
N ASP A 434 3.24 -20.89 25.89
CA ASP A 434 3.88 -22.19 25.75
C ASP A 434 4.38 -22.38 24.31
N ALA A 435 5.67 -22.64 24.14
CA ALA A 435 6.27 -22.77 22.79
C ALA A 435 5.87 -24.06 22.06
N ALA A 436 5.35 -25.07 22.77
CA ALA A 436 4.92 -26.31 22.14
C ALA A 436 3.59 -26.17 21.38
N ASN A 437 2.67 -25.33 21.90
CA ASN A 437 1.30 -25.23 21.36
C ASN A 437 0.72 -23.82 21.26
N GLY A 438 1.47 -22.78 21.68
CA GLY A 438 1.03 -21.38 21.61
C GLY A 438 -0.02 -20.98 22.67
N SER A 439 -0.34 -21.85 23.64
CA SER A 439 -1.31 -21.52 24.69
C SER A 439 -0.76 -20.45 25.65
N VAL A 440 -1.67 -19.62 26.18
CA VAL A 440 -1.31 -18.57 27.13
C VAL A 440 -0.93 -19.23 28.47
N VAL A 441 0.32 -19.03 28.88
CA VAL A 441 0.82 -19.41 30.20
C VAL A 441 0.50 -18.30 31.21
N LYS A 442 0.73 -17.03 30.81
CA LYS A 442 0.54 -15.89 31.68
C LYS A 442 0.37 -14.59 30.90
N GLN A 443 -0.47 -13.71 31.40
CA GLN A 443 -0.54 -12.31 31.05
C GLN A 443 0.13 -11.50 32.18
N LEU A 444 1.08 -10.62 31.79
CA LEU A 444 1.77 -9.78 32.76
C LEU A 444 1.02 -8.46 32.99
N PRO A 445 0.88 -7.96 34.22
CA PRO A 445 0.24 -6.68 34.50
C PRO A 445 0.96 -5.51 33.84
N ASN A 446 0.19 -4.49 33.40
CA ASN A 446 0.71 -3.23 32.90
C ASN A 446 -0.02 -2.05 33.55
N PRO A 447 0.25 -1.77 34.82
CA PRO A 447 -0.46 -0.72 35.57
C PRO A 447 -0.21 0.68 35.03
N ASP A 448 0.98 0.93 34.47
CA ASP A 448 1.40 2.23 33.92
C ASP A 448 0.92 2.45 32.47
N LYS A 449 0.22 1.46 31.89
CA LYS A 449 -0.27 1.50 30.50
C LYS A 449 0.82 1.84 29.51
N LEU A 450 1.98 1.22 29.64
CA LEU A 450 3.11 1.37 28.75
C LEU A 450 2.86 0.63 27.43
N PHE A 451 3.45 1.13 26.37
CA PHE A 451 3.56 0.43 25.11
C PHE A 451 4.90 -0.30 25.08
N TYR A 452 4.88 -1.62 24.94
CA TYR A 452 6.06 -2.48 24.90
C TYR A 452 6.49 -2.76 23.48
N THR A 453 7.83 -2.84 23.24
CA THR A 453 8.39 -3.26 21.94
C THR A 453 9.58 -4.17 22.14
N TYR A 454 9.70 -5.19 21.29
CA TYR A 454 10.83 -6.11 21.21
C TYR A 454 11.27 -6.73 22.57
N PRO A 455 10.37 -7.38 23.30
CA PRO A 455 10.72 -8.03 24.56
C PRO A 455 11.74 -9.15 24.33
N LYS A 456 12.68 -9.30 25.26
CA LYS A 456 13.71 -10.35 25.28
C LYS A 456 13.80 -10.99 26.63
N PHE A 457 13.89 -12.32 26.67
CA PHE A 457 14.19 -13.00 27.93
C PHE A 457 15.58 -12.60 28.46
N TYR A 458 15.66 -12.34 29.75
CA TYR A 458 16.86 -11.95 30.49
C TYR A 458 16.97 -12.76 31.80
N ALA A 459 18.19 -12.84 32.34
CA ALA A 459 18.47 -13.55 33.62
C ALA A 459 17.91 -15.00 33.67
N GLY A 460 18.18 -15.80 32.63
CA GLY A 460 17.69 -17.18 32.55
C GLY A 460 16.18 -17.32 32.39
N GLY A 461 15.50 -16.26 31.92
CA GLY A 461 14.04 -16.24 31.73
C GLY A 461 13.25 -15.81 32.97
N ALA A 462 13.93 -15.36 34.05
CA ALA A 462 13.26 -14.76 35.22
C ALA A 462 12.78 -13.33 34.97
N GLN A 463 13.43 -12.63 34.06
CA GLN A 463 13.10 -11.25 33.70
C GLN A 463 12.96 -11.12 32.20
N ILE A 464 12.32 -10.03 31.77
CA ILE A 464 12.15 -9.64 30.35
C ILE A 464 12.67 -8.21 30.22
N VAL A 465 13.63 -7.99 29.33
CA VAL A 465 14.04 -6.65 28.92
C VAL A 465 13.22 -6.20 27.71
N THR A 466 12.73 -4.98 27.71
CA THR A 466 11.92 -4.42 26.61
C THR A 466 12.09 -2.91 26.52
N ALA A 467 12.04 -2.37 25.32
CA ALA A 467 11.89 -0.93 25.17
C ALA A 467 10.43 -0.56 25.46
N VAL A 468 10.22 0.51 26.23
CA VAL A 468 8.89 0.94 26.67
C VAL A 468 8.65 2.40 26.30
N ARG A 469 7.39 2.73 26.04
CA ARG A 469 6.93 4.07 25.72
C ARG A 469 5.74 4.44 26.61
N ASN A 470 5.81 5.61 27.24
CA ASN A 470 4.72 6.11 28.05
C ASN A 470 3.68 6.90 27.21
N ARG A 471 2.57 7.30 27.81
CA ARG A 471 1.49 8.07 27.15
C ARG A 471 1.88 9.47 26.67
N HIS A 472 3.06 9.97 27.09
CA HIS A 472 3.60 11.27 26.63
C HIS A 472 4.51 11.10 25.41
N GLY A 473 4.82 9.86 25.00
CA GLY A 473 5.74 9.56 23.90
C GLY A 473 7.20 9.46 24.35
N GLN A 474 7.48 9.51 25.62
CA GLN A 474 8.83 9.28 26.14
C GLN A 474 9.13 7.79 26.23
N MET A 475 10.37 7.42 25.94
CA MET A 475 10.85 6.04 25.95
C MET A 475 11.85 5.78 27.07
N SER A 476 11.87 4.53 27.51
CA SER A 476 12.85 3.98 28.44
C SER A 476 13.15 2.52 28.08
N LEU A 477 14.18 1.96 28.70
CA LEU A 477 14.45 0.53 28.71
C LEU A 477 13.99 -0.01 30.06
N ALA A 478 13.21 -1.08 30.08
CA ALA A 478 12.65 -1.67 31.29
C ALA A 478 13.02 -3.14 31.44
N LEU A 479 13.23 -3.55 32.69
CA LEU A 479 13.17 -4.95 33.11
C LEU A 479 11.79 -5.21 33.69
N VAL A 480 11.15 -6.29 33.28
CA VAL A 480 9.85 -6.75 33.74
C VAL A 480 10.03 -8.13 34.35
N ASP A 481 9.63 -8.34 35.59
CA ASP A 481 9.67 -9.64 36.22
C ASP A 481 8.68 -10.59 35.54
N ALA A 482 9.15 -11.76 35.11
CA ALA A 482 8.32 -12.75 34.41
C ALA A 482 7.33 -13.47 35.37
N GLY A 483 7.57 -13.39 36.67
CA GLY A 483 6.74 -13.95 37.72
C GLY A 483 5.53 -13.08 38.09
N ASP A 484 5.70 -11.79 38.30
CA ASP A 484 4.62 -10.90 38.78
C ASP A 484 4.38 -9.66 37.94
N GLY A 485 5.25 -9.36 36.93
CA GLY A 485 5.14 -8.19 36.06
C GLY A 485 5.67 -6.91 36.69
N THR A 486 6.34 -6.96 37.83
CA THR A 486 7.00 -5.78 38.42
C THR A 486 8.00 -5.18 37.44
N GLN A 487 7.95 -3.85 37.28
CA GLN A 487 8.74 -3.10 36.31
C GLN A 487 9.87 -2.32 36.98
N HIS A 488 11.04 -2.38 36.40
CA HIS A 488 12.20 -1.59 36.80
C HIS A 488 12.78 -0.87 35.59
N PHE A 489 12.82 0.47 35.63
CA PHE A 489 13.31 1.26 34.49
C PHE A 489 14.83 1.42 34.62
N LEU A 490 15.54 1.05 33.56
CA LEU A 490 16.99 1.12 33.45
C LEU A 490 17.50 2.50 33.02
N LEU A 491 16.66 3.24 32.30
CA LEU A 491 16.95 4.58 31.77
C LEU A 491 15.88 5.56 32.23
N PRO A 492 16.20 6.86 32.42
CA PRO A 492 15.20 7.86 32.61
C PRO A 492 14.37 8.03 31.32
N PHE A 493 13.06 8.27 31.46
CA PHE A 493 12.19 8.54 30.34
C PHE A 493 12.62 9.80 29.58
N SER A 494 12.75 9.69 28.27
CA SER A 494 13.13 10.77 27.36
C SER A 494 12.50 10.57 25.98
N PHE A 495 12.55 11.60 25.13
CA PHE A 495 12.08 11.50 23.75
C PHE A 495 13.06 10.81 22.80
N GLN A 496 14.21 10.34 23.29
CA GLN A 496 15.11 9.52 22.49
C GLN A 496 14.46 8.18 22.12
N THR A 497 14.50 7.85 20.84
CA THR A 497 14.00 6.58 20.37
C THR A 497 14.92 5.45 20.84
N ILE A 498 14.34 4.38 21.38
CA ILE A 498 15.03 3.20 21.87
C ILE A 498 14.41 1.96 21.23
N GLY A 499 15.22 1.01 20.76
CA GLY A 499 14.71 -0.23 20.21
C GLY A 499 15.76 -1.31 20.03
N PHE A 500 15.32 -2.43 19.50
CA PHE A 500 16.13 -3.60 19.18
C PHE A 500 17.01 -4.10 20.36
N PRO A 501 16.46 -4.31 21.56
CA PRO A 501 17.24 -4.87 22.64
C PRO A 501 17.69 -6.28 22.29
N SER A 502 18.93 -6.58 22.61
CA SER A 502 19.51 -7.93 22.55
C SER A 502 20.26 -8.23 23.84
N VAL A 503 20.36 -9.51 24.20
CA VAL A 503 20.94 -9.93 25.47
C VAL A 503 22.08 -10.91 25.23
N LYS A 504 23.22 -10.68 25.87
CA LYS A 504 24.32 -11.65 25.95
C LYS A 504 24.88 -11.65 27.36
N ALA A 505 24.77 -12.77 28.03
CA ALA A 505 25.06 -12.90 29.46
C ALA A 505 24.30 -11.78 30.25
N ASP A 506 25.01 -11.00 31.06
CA ASP A 506 24.43 -9.92 31.89
C ASP A 506 24.43 -8.54 31.17
N THR A 507 24.78 -8.51 29.90
CA THR A 507 24.82 -7.27 29.12
C THR A 507 23.60 -7.15 28.22
N ILE A 508 22.91 -6.04 28.33
CA ILE A 508 21.77 -5.66 27.47
C ILE A 508 22.29 -4.64 26.46
N TRP A 509 22.20 -5.00 25.19
CA TRP A 509 22.53 -4.12 24.07
C TRP A 509 21.25 -3.55 23.48
N PHE A 510 21.28 -2.31 22.99
CA PHE A 510 20.14 -1.69 22.33
C PHE A 510 20.59 -0.56 21.41
N THR A 511 19.76 -0.20 20.45
CA THR A 511 19.94 0.99 19.62
C THR A 511 19.17 2.16 20.20
N ALA A 512 19.75 3.36 20.15
CA ALA A 512 19.05 4.58 20.50
C ALA A 512 19.46 5.77 19.64
N SER A 513 18.49 6.69 19.45
CA SER A 513 18.69 7.97 18.75
C SER A 513 19.32 8.97 19.71
N ARG A 514 20.48 9.51 19.37
CA ARG A 514 21.12 10.60 20.11
C ARG A 514 21.96 11.46 19.17
N ASP A 515 21.98 12.77 19.38
CA ASP A 515 22.85 13.74 18.69
C ASP A 515 22.67 13.63 17.18
N LYS A 516 21.88 13.54 16.41
CA LYS A 516 21.72 13.35 14.94
C LYS A 516 22.03 11.95 14.42
N ALA A 517 22.24 10.93 15.30
CA ALA A 517 22.57 9.59 14.87
C ALA A 517 21.93 8.50 15.75
N ASP A 518 21.67 7.35 15.16
CA ASP A 518 21.26 6.13 15.84
C ASP A 518 22.50 5.28 16.10
N ARG A 519 22.74 4.93 17.36
CA ARG A 519 23.94 4.20 17.79
C ARG A 519 23.61 3.07 18.75
N VAL A 520 24.53 2.14 18.84
CA VAL A 520 24.43 1.02 19.77
C VAL A 520 24.94 1.46 21.14
N TYR A 521 24.19 1.08 22.15
CA TYR A 521 24.49 1.27 23.58
C TYR A 521 24.45 -0.07 24.30
N ALA A 522 25.10 -0.13 25.47
CA ALA A 522 25.08 -1.30 26.34
C ALA A 522 24.76 -0.90 27.79
N MET A 523 24.03 -1.77 28.47
CA MET A 523 23.79 -1.69 29.90
C MET A 523 24.39 -2.93 30.53
N ALA A 524 25.37 -2.77 31.44
CA ALA A 524 26.04 -3.86 32.13
C ALA A 524 26.34 -3.45 33.56
N GLY A 525 26.00 -4.31 34.54
CA GLY A 525 26.20 -4.02 35.95
C GLY A 525 25.54 -2.73 36.45
N GLY A 526 24.44 -2.32 35.86
CA GLY A 526 23.75 -1.07 36.20
C GLY A 526 24.39 0.20 35.63
N GLN A 527 25.45 0.08 34.81
CA GLN A 527 26.15 1.17 34.17
C GLN A 527 25.82 1.25 32.68
N LEU A 528 25.60 2.45 32.17
CA LEU A 528 25.37 2.73 30.77
C LEU A 528 26.68 2.97 30.04
N PHE A 529 26.80 2.42 28.82
CA PHE A 529 27.94 2.59 27.94
C PHE A 529 27.49 2.97 26.54
N ARG A 530 28.27 3.83 25.87
CA ARG A 530 28.25 3.92 24.42
C ARG A 530 29.11 2.80 23.84
N ALA A 531 28.59 2.05 22.88
CA ALA A 531 29.37 1.05 22.13
C ALA A 531 30.00 1.69 20.90
N TRP A 532 31.32 1.63 20.81
CA TRP A 532 32.07 2.02 19.60
C TRP A 532 32.32 0.75 18.80
N LEU A 533 31.64 0.63 17.69
CA LEU A 533 31.76 -0.54 16.84
C LEU A 533 32.99 -0.41 15.95
N PRO A 534 33.66 -1.49 15.57
CA PRO A 534 34.70 -1.49 14.55
C PRO A 534 34.17 -0.90 13.22
N HIS A 535 35.07 -0.47 12.36
CA HIS A 535 34.77 0.21 11.09
C HIS A 535 34.25 1.65 11.25
N GLY A 536 34.22 2.20 12.46
CA GLY A 536 33.90 3.60 12.74
C GLY A 536 32.41 3.92 12.80
N ASP A 537 32.09 5.21 12.94
CA ASP A 537 30.73 5.72 12.97
C ASP A 537 30.27 6.07 11.55
N PRO A 538 29.34 5.31 10.95
CA PRO A 538 28.80 5.64 9.63
C PRO A 538 27.96 6.93 9.69
N MET A 539 27.79 7.62 8.56
CA MET A 539 26.84 8.74 8.44
C MET A 539 25.38 8.30 8.71
N THR A 540 25.08 7.03 8.47
CA THR A 540 23.82 6.38 8.76
C THR A 540 23.84 5.72 10.13
N GLY A 541 22.70 5.18 10.59
CA GLY A 541 22.57 4.53 11.88
C GLY A 541 23.19 3.12 11.94
N GLN A 542 23.32 2.61 13.16
CA GLN A 542 23.71 1.24 13.50
C GLN A 542 22.57 0.58 14.28
N TYR A 543 22.05 -0.54 13.78
CA TYR A 543 20.83 -1.16 14.29
C TYR A 543 21.00 -2.64 14.55
N GLU A 544 20.06 -3.25 15.31
CA GLU A 544 19.86 -4.67 15.44
C GLU A 544 21.15 -5.44 15.88
N PHE A 545 21.86 -4.86 16.81
CA PHE A 545 23.13 -5.41 17.28
C PHE A 545 22.94 -6.74 17.98
N HIS A 546 23.77 -7.73 17.63
CA HIS A 546 23.80 -9.04 18.25
C HIS A 546 25.23 -9.42 18.62
N ALA A 547 25.42 -9.82 19.89
CA ALA A 547 26.67 -10.34 20.40
C ALA A 547 26.67 -11.88 20.34
N GLY A 548 27.60 -12.44 19.58
CA GLY A 548 27.83 -13.87 19.46
C GLY A 548 28.72 -14.44 20.57
N GLU A 549 29.27 -15.63 20.34
CA GLU A 549 30.29 -16.23 21.16
C GLU A 549 31.69 -15.72 20.75
N ASP A 550 32.66 -15.85 21.65
CA ASP A 550 34.07 -15.54 21.41
C ASP A 550 34.32 -14.10 20.92
N GLY A 551 33.57 -13.13 21.42
CA GLY A 551 33.72 -11.72 21.07
C GLY A 551 33.36 -11.35 19.64
N ARG A 552 32.54 -12.16 18.96
CA ARG A 552 32.00 -11.85 17.65
C ARG A 552 30.76 -10.97 17.81
N TYR A 553 30.60 -10.03 16.89
CA TYR A 553 29.47 -9.11 16.88
C TYR A 553 28.91 -8.95 15.45
N ALA A 554 27.60 -8.75 15.35
CA ALA A 554 26.93 -8.45 14.10
C ALA A 554 25.94 -7.30 14.32
N TRP A 555 25.74 -6.42 13.35
CA TRP A 555 24.81 -5.33 13.36
C TRP A 555 24.42 -4.90 11.95
N ASN A 556 23.37 -4.11 11.82
CA ASN A 556 22.97 -3.54 10.55
C ASN A 556 23.47 -2.11 10.38
N VAL A 557 23.81 -1.77 9.14
CA VAL A 557 24.12 -0.41 8.68
C VAL A 557 23.27 -0.13 7.44
N PHE A 558 22.67 1.05 7.39
CA PHE A 558 21.94 1.44 6.20
C PHE A 558 22.89 2.01 5.13
N THR A 559 22.82 1.48 3.91
CA THR A 559 23.72 1.82 2.80
C THR A 559 22.95 2.36 1.60
N ALA A 560 23.64 2.86 0.59
CA ALA A 560 23.04 3.32 -0.67
C ALA A 560 22.39 2.20 -1.52
N VAL A 561 22.38 0.95 -1.05
CA VAL A 561 21.74 -0.20 -1.72
C VAL A 561 20.75 -0.93 -0.80
N GLY A 562 20.52 -0.42 0.41
CA GLY A 562 19.66 -0.99 1.44
C GLY A 562 20.41 -1.30 2.73
N PHE A 563 19.77 -2.02 3.65
CA PHE A 563 20.39 -2.50 4.88
C PHE A 563 21.43 -3.58 4.59
N HIS A 564 22.56 -3.47 5.26
CA HIS A 564 23.65 -4.44 5.14
C HIS A 564 24.11 -4.92 6.51
N VAL A 565 24.34 -6.22 6.64
CA VAL A 565 24.86 -6.83 7.84
C VAL A 565 26.37 -6.71 7.86
N ASP A 566 26.89 -6.03 8.88
CA ASP A 566 28.31 -5.93 9.19
C ASP A 566 28.67 -6.87 10.35
N THR A 567 29.89 -7.39 10.36
CA THR A 567 30.35 -8.37 11.36
C THR A 567 31.79 -8.12 11.78
N THR A 568 32.15 -8.46 13.03
CA THR A 568 33.54 -8.48 13.45
C THR A 568 34.00 -9.87 13.85
N ARG A 569 35.31 -10.07 13.85
CA ARG A 569 35.98 -11.21 14.47
C ARG A 569 36.54 -10.78 15.84
N GLY A 570 36.69 -11.73 16.77
CA GLY A 570 36.97 -11.51 18.17
C GLY A 570 38.27 -10.78 18.53
N ASP A 571 39.19 -10.56 17.57
CA ASP A 571 40.41 -9.78 17.76
C ASP A 571 40.20 -8.24 17.60
N VAL A 572 39.09 -7.83 17.00
CA VAL A 572 38.71 -6.42 16.87
C VAL A 572 37.44 -6.17 17.73
N GLY A 573 37.67 -5.86 19.00
CA GLY A 573 36.58 -5.75 19.99
C GLY A 573 35.74 -4.47 19.85
N VAL A 574 34.52 -4.55 20.37
CA VAL A 574 33.68 -3.38 20.64
C VAL A 574 34.24 -2.64 21.85
N ARG A 575 34.55 -1.36 21.71
CA ARG A 575 34.98 -0.51 22.84
C ARG A 575 33.76 0.08 23.54
N LEU A 576 33.65 -0.17 24.84
CA LEU A 576 32.61 0.42 25.68
C LEU A 576 33.15 1.67 26.38
N GLU A 577 32.46 2.78 26.21
CA GLU A 577 32.75 4.06 26.86
C GLU A 577 31.66 4.38 27.89
N PRO A 578 32.00 4.50 29.16
CA PRO A 578 31.02 4.80 30.22
C PRO A 578 30.31 6.12 29.94
N MET A 579 29.02 6.17 30.17
CA MET A 579 28.18 7.36 30.08
C MET A 579 27.35 7.52 31.35
N ALA A 580 27.25 8.74 31.84
CA ALA A 580 26.44 9.02 33.02
C ALA A 580 24.94 9.03 32.67
N LEU A 581 24.09 8.42 33.48
CA LEU A 581 22.65 8.37 33.27
C LEU A 581 21.99 9.76 33.21
N ASN A 582 22.53 10.74 33.94
CA ASN A 582 22.02 12.13 33.87
C ASN A 582 22.30 12.83 32.56
N GLU A 583 23.21 12.31 31.75
CA GLU A 583 23.47 12.80 30.41
C GLU A 583 22.52 12.19 29.37
N TRP A 584 21.75 11.17 29.76
CA TRP A 584 20.87 10.44 28.86
C TRP A 584 19.73 11.31 28.36
N ALA A 585 19.01 11.98 29.26
CA ALA A 585 17.78 12.71 28.92
C ALA A 585 18.10 14.08 28.26
N ARG A 586 18.39 14.08 26.97
CA ARG A 586 18.51 15.29 26.16
C ARG A 586 17.34 15.39 25.18
N ALA A 587 17.00 16.61 24.75
CA ALA A 587 16.06 16.82 23.67
C ALA A 587 16.58 16.20 22.37
N LEU A 588 15.67 15.69 21.53
CA LEU A 588 16.03 15.26 20.18
C LEU A 588 16.47 16.46 19.34
N SER A 589 17.45 16.20 18.47
CA SER A 589 17.95 17.22 17.56
C SER A 589 16.88 17.57 16.51
N THR A 590 16.74 18.85 16.19
CA THR A 590 15.99 19.36 15.03
C THR A 590 16.73 19.14 13.70
N GLN A 591 17.81 18.40 13.70
CA GLN A 591 18.70 18.16 12.54
C GLN A 591 19.32 19.48 11.98
N GLY A 592 19.34 20.56 12.77
CA GLY A 592 19.83 21.86 12.36
C GLY A 592 18.81 22.72 11.61
N ILE A 593 17.52 22.47 11.79
CA ILE A 593 16.42 23.22 11.17
C ILE A 593 15.84 24.17 12.23
N ASP A 594 16.27 25.43 12.22
CA ASP A 594 15.91 26.41 13.24
C ASP A 594 14.43 26.79 13.23
N SER A 595 13.75 26.68 12.08
CA SER A 595 12.31 26.96 11.98
C SER A 595 11.45 26.02 12.83
N LEU A 596 11.92 24.81 13.11
CA LEU A 596 11.24 23.87 14.00
C LEU A 596 11.27 24.29 15.47
N ASP A 597 12.32 24.99 15.89
CA ASP A 597 12.46 25.49 17.26
C ASP A 597 11.63 26.75 17.52
N ARG A 598 11.21 27.44 16.46
CA ARG A 598 10.35 28.66 16.53
C ARG A 598 8.85 28.36 16.53
N GLY A 599 8.48 27.08 16.29
CA GLY A 599 7.10 26.64 16.21
C GLY A 599 6.40 26.53 17.57
N PRO A 600 5.14 26.10 17.57
CA PRO A 600 4.35 25.84 18.78
C PRO A 600 4.78 24.51 19.42
N ALA A 601 6.06 24.44 19.85
CA ALA A 601 6.58 23.32 20.62
C ALA A 601 5.69 23.06 21.84
N HIS A 602 5.58 21.82 22.26
CA HIS A 602 4.74 21.39 23.40
C HIS A 602 3.23 21.62 23.21
N LEU A 603 2.77 21.84 21.97
CA LEU A 603 1.34 22.04 21.68
C LEU A 603 0.47 20.92 22.27
N LEU A 604 0.98 19.68 22.22
CA LEU A 604 0.27 18.50 22.70
C LEU A 604 0.21 18.39 24.23
N ASP A 605 1.05 19.13 24.96
CA ASP A 605 1.08 19.11 26.43
C ASP A 605 -0.05 19.95 27.04
N HIS A 606 -0.59 20.87 26.27
CA HIS A 606 -1.60 21.84 26.69
C HIS A 606 -2.98 21.63 26.03
N ILE A 607 -3.24 20.40 25.56
CA ILE A 607 -4.55 20.07 25.00
C ILE A 607 -5.50 19.75 26.15
N GLU A 608 -6.45 20.64 26.37
CA GLU A 608 -7.56 20.37 27.26
C GLU A 608 -8.45 19.26 26.67
N THR A 609 -8.53 18.14 27.38
CA THR A 609 -9.48 17.08 27.03
C THR A 609 -10.88 17.55 27.41
N GLY A 610 -11.62 18.09 26.44
CA GLY A 610 -13.04 18.39 26.62
C GLY A 610 -13.83 17.08 26.70
N HIS A 611 -14.81 17.02 27.60
CA HIS A 611 -15.78 15.93 27.55
C HIS A 611 -16.83 16.25 26.48
N TYR A 612 -16.87 15.42 25.42
CA TYR A 612 -17.82 15.56 24.33
C TYR A 612 -18.88 14.47 24.45
N PRO A 613 -20.18 14.79 24.40
CA PRO A 613 -21.21 13.77 24.46
C PRO A 613 -21.14 12.84 23.24
N SER A 614 -21.00 11.55 23.49
CA SER A 614 -21.09 10.53 22.46
C SER A 614 -22.53 10.06 22.28
N THR A 615 -22.88 9.72 21.04
CA THR A 615 -24.20 9.19 20.67
C THR A 615 -24.01 7.99 19.76
N THR A 616 -25.01 7.10 19.71
CA THR A 616 -25.00 5.97 18.77
C THR A 616 -24.96 6.49 17.33
N TYR A 617 -24.10 5.87 16.49
CA TYR A 617 -24.11 6.05 15.04
C TYR A 617 -24.79 4.83 14.40
N PRO A 618 -26.06 4.95 13.92
CA PRO A 618 -26.75 3.84 13.29
C PRO A 618 -26.10 3.52 11.92
N ILE A 619 -25.74 2.26 11.68
CA ILE A 619 -25.14 1.81 10.41
C ILE A 619 -26.07 2.00 9.19
N THR A 620 -27.37 2.18 9.44
CA THR A 620 -28.39 2.46 8.42
C THR A 620 -28.64 3.95 8.19
N SER A 621 -27.91 4.84 8.89
CA SER A 621 -28.01 6.28 8.69
C SER A 621 -27.00 6.77 7.66
N HIS A 622 -27.35 7.86 6.96
CA HIS A 622 -26.47 8.49 5.97
C HIS A 622 -25.93 7.52 4.91
N LEU A 623 -26.79 6.61 4.44
CA LEU A 623 -26.41 5.61 3.42
C LEU A 623 -26.13 6.26 2.06
N ILE A 624 -26.87 7.29 1.68
CA ILE A 624 -26.69 8.01 0.42
C ILE A 624 -25.86 9.27 0.67
N ASN A 625 -24.77 9.40 -0.06
CA ASN A 625 -23.85 10.54 0.01
C ASN A 625 -23.21 10.80 -1.36
N PHE A 626 -23.96 11.41 -2.27
CA PHE A 626 -23.44 11.77 -3.59
C PHE A 626 -22.32 12.79 -3.47
N HIS A 627 -21.17 12.48 -4.01
CA HIS A 627 -19.96 13.30 -3.86
C HIS A 627 -19.24 13.63 -5.17
N SER A 628 -19.42 12.84 -6.24
CA SER A 628 -18.62 13.00 -7.46
C SER A 628 -19.37 12.61 -8.72
N TRP A 629 -19.08 13.33 -9.80
CA TRP A 629 -19.32 12.87 -11.16
C TRP A 629 -18.06 12.18 -11.67
N ARG A 630 -18.22 10.98 -12.23
CA ARG A 630 -17.12 10.17 -12.76
C ARG A 630 -17.34 9.84 -14.23
N PRO A 631 -16.50 10.36 -15.14
CA PRO A 631 -16.50 9.90 -16.51
C PRO A 631 -15.83 8.54 -16.61
N TYR A 632 -16.43 7.65 -17.40
CA TYR A 632 -15.85 6.38 -17.81
C TYR A 632 -15.73 6.36 -19.32
N ILE A 633 -14.53 6.07 -19.82
CA ILE A 633 -14.22 6.04 -21.24
C ILE A 633 -13.51 4.73 -21.55
N ASN A 634 -14.24 3.82 -22.19
CA ASN A 634 -13.74 2.55 -22.69
C ASN A 634 -14.32 2.34 -24.10
N ASP A 635 -13.65 2.88 -25.10
CA ASP A 635 -14.15 2.85 -26.47
C ASP A 635 -14.57 1.42 -26.90
N PRO A 636 -15.83 1.20 -27.35
CA PRO A 636 -16.81 2.18 -27.81
C PRO A 636 -17.75 2.78 -26.74
N ASP A 637 -17.60 2.46 -25.46
CA ASP A 637 -18.51 2.87 -24.39
C ASP A 637 -17.99 4.13 -23.69
N TYR A 638 -18.88 5.09 -23.52
CA TYR A 638 -18.66 6.36 -22.84
C TYR A 638 -19.77 6.54 -21.80
N GLN A 639 -19.40 6.73 -20.53
CA GLN A 639 -20.37 6.87 -19.45
C GLN A 639 -19.99 8.03 -18.55
N LEU A 640 -21.00 8.71 -18.01
CA LEU A 640 -20.87 9.68 -16.95
C LEU A 640 -21.75 9.26 -15.77
N SER A 641 -21.13 9.06 -14.64
CA SER A 641 -21.77 8.52 -13.44
C SER A 641 -21.77 9.51 -12.29
N LEU A 642 -22.88 9.63 -11.58
CA LEU A 642 -22.98 10.27 -10.28
C LEU A 642 -22.83 9.21 -9.20
N VAL A 643 -21.79 9.32 -8.38
CA VAL A 643 -21.34 8.29 -7.44
C VAL A 643 -21.62 8.70 -6.00
N SER A 644 -22.07 7.74 -5.19
CA SER A 644 -22.35 7.91 -3.78
C SER A 644 -21.74 6.75 -2.98
N ASP A 645 -20.88 7.07 -2.02
CA ASP A 645 -20.31 6.16 -1.04
C ASP A 645 -20.61 6.68 0.36
N ASN A 646 -21.16 5.84 1.24
CA ASN A 646 -21.40 6.27 2.61
C ASN A 646 -20.10 6.24 3.45
N ILE A 647 -20.09 6.93 4.60
CA ILE A 647 -18.88 7.14 5.40
C ILE A 647 -18.28 5.83 5.94
N LEU A 648 -19.08 4.81 6.23
CA LEU A 648 -18.59 3.51 6.67
C LEU A 648 -18.26 2.56 5.50
N ASN A 649 -18.40 3.03 4.25
CA ASN A 649 -18.19 2.25 3.04
C ASN A 649 -18.94 0.91 3.03
N THR A 650 -20.25 0.98 3.30
CA THR A 650 -21.15 -0.17 3.35
C THR A 650 -22.26 -0.14 2.30
N LEU A 651 -22.46 0.99 1.64
CA LEU A 651 -23.32 1.14 0.48
C LEU A 651 -22.62 2.00 -0.57
N GLU A 652 -22.43 1.45 -1.74
CA GLU A 652 -22.04 2.14 -2.95
C GLU A 652 -23.24 2.26 -3.87
N THR A 653 -23.44 3.44 -4.48
CA THR A 653 -24.56 3.69 -5.40
C THR A 653 -24.05 4.54 -6.56
N GLU A 654 -24.46 4.18 -7.77
CA GLU A 654 -24.13 4.88 -9.00
C GLU A 654 -25.41 5.16 -9.80
N ILE A 655 -25.52 6.38 -10.32
CA ILE A 655 -26.54 6.75 -11.32
C ILE A 655 -25.77 7.21 -12.55
N TYR A 656 -26.07 6.67 -13.70
CA TYR A 656 -25.28 6.91 -14.89
C TYR A 656 -26.06 7.18 -16.16
N GLY A 657 -25.40 7.88 -17.07
CA GLY A 657 -25.81 8.00 -18.46
C GLY A 657 -24.64 7.57 -19.36
N GLY A 658 -24.93 6.73 -20.35
CA GLY A 658 -23.92 6.16 -21.26
C GLY A 658 -24.27 6.32 -22.73
N TYR A 659 -23.23 6.22 -23.58
CA TYR A 659 -23.34 6.18 -25.03
C TYR A 659 -22.35 5.18 -25.61
N ASN A 660 -22.84 4.28 -26.45
CA ASN A 660 -21.99 3.36 -27.21
C ASN A 660 -21.84 3.87 -28.66
N ARG A 661 -20.57 4.09 -29.06
CA ARG A 661 -20.24 4.65 -30.37
C ARG A 661 -20.50 3.68 -31.53
N ASN A 662 -20.31 2.38 -31.32
CA ASN A 662 -20.45 1.40 -32.40
C ASN A 662 -21.90 1.11 -32.72
N GLU A 663 -22.71 0.84 -31.71
CA GLU A 663 -24.14 0.58 -31.87
C GLU A 663 -24.96 1.90 -31.90
N GLN A 664 -24.39 3.01 -31.46
CA GLN A 664 -25.03 4.34 -31.37
C GLN A 664 -26.27 4.38 -30.46
N TYR A 665 -26.28 3.54 -29.43
CA TYR A 665 -27.29 3.60 -28.39
C TYR A 665 -26.93 4.55 -27.26
N THR A 666 -27.94 5.04 -26.56
CA THR A 666 -27.78 5.72 -25.26
C THR A 666 -28.39 4.86 -24.16
N GLN A 667 -27.79 4.92 -22.97
CA GLN A 667 -28.23 4.17 -21.80
C GLN A 667 -28.35 5.11 -20.59
N VAL A 668 -29.32 4.86 -19.72
CA VAL A 668 -29.40 5.44 -18.38
C VAL A 668 -29.63 4.33 -17.40
N GLY A 669 -29.03 4.42 -16.22
CA GLY A 669 -29.17 3.36 -15.22
C GLY A 669 -28.78 3.81 -13.84
N ALA A 670 -29.00 2.91 -12.88
CA ALA A 670 -28.61 3.07 -11.48
C ALA A 670 -28.27 1.70 -10.89
N ASP A 671 -27.16 1.63 -10.17
CA ASP A 671 -26.68 0.44 -9.49
C ASP A 671 -26.44 0.74 -8.01
N ALA A 672 -26.63 -0.26 -7.16
CA ALA A 672 -26.34 -0.18 -5.73
C ALA A 672 -25.80 -1.53 -5.22
N THR A 673 -24.74 -1.46 -4.41
CA THR A 673 -24.19 -2.62 -3.70
C THR A 673 -24.18 -2.35 -2.21
N TYR A 674 -24.78 -3.25 -1.43
CA TYR A 674 -24.81 -3.18 0.03
C TYR A 674 -23.94 -4.28 0.65
N GLY A 675 -22.84 -3.88 1.28
CA GLY A 675 -21.78 -4.77 1.81
C GLY A 675 -21.72 -4.89 3.33
N ALA A 676 -22.67 -4.32 4.09
CA ALA A 676 -22.61 -4.36 5.56
C ALA A 676 -22.92 -5.74 6.17
N LEU A 677 -23.43 -6.69 5.39
CA LEU A 677 -23.79 -8.04 5.83
C LEU A 677 -22.77 -9.07 5.37
N PHE A 678 -22.90 -10.33 5.79
CA PHE A 678 -21.98 -11.38 5.38
C PHE A 678 -21.96 -11.59 3.86
N PRO A 679 -23.12 -11.76 3.16
CA PRO A 679 -23.17 -11.59 1.72
C PRO A 679 -23.25 -10.10 1.34
N PHE A 680 -22.76 -9.74 0.18
CA PHE A 680 -23.11 -8.52 -0.50
C PHE A 680 -24.46 -8.68 -1.17
N PHE A 681 -25.20 -7.60 -1.29
CA PHE A 681 -26.45 -7.54 -2.03
C PHE A 681 -26.34 -6.46 -3.10
N ASP A 682 -26.68 -6.84 -4.31
CA ASP A 682 -26.59 -5.99 -5.50
C ASP A 682 -28.00 -5.76 -6.05
N ALA A 683 -28.25 -4.55 -6.54
CA ALA A 683 -29.45 -4.22 -7.29
C ALA A 683 -29.09 -3.23 -8.39
N GLY A 684 -29.59 -3.46 -9.59
CA GLY A 684 -29.36 -2.62 -10.75
C GLY A 684 -30.62 -2.41 -11.57
N TRP A 685 -30.66 -1.30 -12.28
CA TRP A 685 -31.69 -1.00 -13.27
C TRP A 685 -31.10 -0.13 -14.35
N ASP A 686 -31.36 -0.50 -15.62
CA ASP A 686 -30.98 0.33 -16.76
C ASP A 686 -32.04 0.31 -17.87
N TYR A 687 -31.99 1.37 -18.66
CA TYR A 687 -32.80 1.50 -19.87
C TYR A 687 -31.92 1.98 -21.02
N THR A 688 -31.84 1.16 -22.07
CA THR A 688 -31.05 1.42 -23.25
C THR A 688 -31.95 1.79 -24.42
N PHE A 689 -31.66 2.94 -25.00
CA PHE A 689 -32.40 3.49 -26.14
C PHE A 689 -31.73 3.17 -27.45
N ASN A 690 -32.52 2.82 -28.47
CA ASN A 690 -32.07 2.64 -29.84
C ASN A 690 -30.95 1.59 -30.04
N ARG A 691 -30.97 0.50 -29.29
CA ARG A 691 -30.13 -0.67 -29.62
C ARG A 691 -30.44 -1.13 -31.02
N ASN A 692 -29.44 -1.65 -31.71
CA ASN A 692 -29.64 -2.17 -33.04
C ASN A 692 -28.75 -3.39 -33.32
N ALA A 693 -29.27 -4.23 -34.21
CA ALA A 693 -28.51 -5.35 -34.78
C ALA A 693 -28.89 -5.53 -36.26
N LEU A 694 -28.00 -6.16 -37.00
CA LEU A 694 -28.28 -6.52 -38.40
C LEU A 694 -29.11 -7.81 -38.42
N TYR A 695 -30.20 -7.74 -39.18
CA TYR A 695 -30.97 -8.91 -39.60
C TYR A 695 -30.92 -8.99 -41.12
N GLY A 696 -30.10 -9.90 -41.63
CA GLY A 696 -29.70 -9.84 -43.03
C GLY A 696 -28.94 -8.53 -43.35
N ASN A 697 -29.40 -7.75 -44.30
CA ASN A 697 -28.80 -6.46 -44.67
C ASN A 697 -29.55 -5.25 -44.08
N GLN A 698 -30.49 -5.46 -43.15
CA GLN A 698 -31.27 -4.39 -42.55
C GLN A 698 -31.08 -4.29 -41.04
N LYS A 699 -31.07 -3.08 -40.55
CA LYS A 699 -30.99 -2.80 -39.09
C LYS A 699 -32.34 -2.96 -38.44
N VAL A 700 -32.37 -3.73 -37.37
CA VAL A 700 -33.51 -3.86 -36.44
C VAL A 700 -33.20 -3.02 -35.21
N TYR A 701 -34.17 -2.24 -34.75
CA TYR A 701 -34.03 -1.35 -33.63
C TYR A 701 -34.96 -1.76 -32.48
N TRP A 702 -34.48 -1.61 -31.24
CA TRP A 702 -35.29 -1.81 -30.05
C TRP A 702 -34.77 -0.93 -28.89
N ASN A 703 -35.63 -0.67 -27.93
CA ASN A 703 -35.23 -0.23 -26.61
C ASN A 703 -35.17 -1.46 -25.69
N GLU A 704 -34.33 -1.41 -24.68
CA GLU A 704 -34.12 -2.53 -23.75
C GLU A 704 -34.15 -2.02 -22.31
N MET A 705 -34.89 -2.70 -21.44
CA MET A 705 -34.89 -2.45 -20.01
C MET A 705 -34.36 -3.69 -19.32
N GLU A 706 -33.36 -3.50 -18.46
CA GLU A 706 -32.88 -4.54 -17.56
C GLU A 706 -33.08 -4.10 -16.11
N ALA A 707 -33.41 -5.08 -15.25
CA ALA A 707 -33.45 -4.91 -13.83
C ALA A 707 -32.85 -6.13 -13.17
N SER A 708 -31.90 -5.94 -12.29
CA SER A 708 -31.17 -7.02 -11.63
C SER A 708 -31.27 -6.92 -10.12
N ALA A 709 -31.24 -8.07 -9.45
CA ALA A 709 -31.05 -8.18 -8.03
C ALA A 709 -30.34 -9.47 -7.69
N GLY A 710 -29.39 -9.41 -6.76
CA GLY A 710 -28.59 -10.58 -6.46
C GLY A 710 -27.77 -10.46 -5.19
N GLY A 711 -26.83 -11.38 -5.08
CA GLY A 711 -25.92 -11.33 -3.97
C GLY A 711 -24.70 -12.20 -4.16
N SER A 712 -23.61 -11.84 -3.50
CA SER A 712 -22.35 -12.54 -3.57
C SER A 712 -21.68 -12.67 -2.21
N ILE A 713 -20.78 -13.64 -2.11
CA ILE A 713 -19.96 -13.86 -0.93
C ILE A 713 -18.49 -13.67 -1.33
N PRO A 714 -17.85 -12.55 -0.95
CA PRO A 714 -16.42 -12.34 -1.14
C PRO A 714 -15.65 -12.89 0.05
N LEU A 715 -14.70 -13.77 -0.21
CA LEU A 715 -13.84 -14.39 0.80
C LEU A 715 -12.37 -14.18 0.45
N ASN A 716 -11.55 -13.82 1.47
CA ASN A 716 -10.15 -13.54 1.30
C ASN A 716 -9.33 -14.20 2.40
N TRP A 717 -8.22 -14.80 2.05
CA TRP A 717 -7.28 -15.40 2.99
C TRP A 717 -5.87 -14.96 2.66
N THR A 718 -5.13 -14.58 3.70
CA THR A 718 -3.67 -14.48 3.67
C THR A 718 -3.15 -15.57 4.56
N ASN A 719 -2.35 -16.47 4.03
CA ASN A 719 -1.77 -17.58 4.78
C ASN A 719 -0.40 -17.95 4.23
N ASP A 720 0.60 -18.03 5.10
CA ASP A 720 2.00 -18.31 4.76
C ASP A 720 2.51 -17.31 3.70
N LEU A 721 2.78 -17.78 2.48
CA LEU A 721 3.31 -16.96 1.37
C LEU A 721 2.23 -16.45 0.42
N ASN A 722 0.97 -16.81 0.65
CA ASN A 722 -0.06 -16.72 -0.38
C ASN A 722 -1.23 -15.83 0.03
N TYR A 723 -1.76 -15.15 -0.98
CA TYR A 723 -3.06 -14.48 -0.95
C TYR A 723 -4.06 -15.32 -1.74
N THR A 724 -5.23 -15.54 -1.17
CA THR A 724 -6.31 -16.27 -1.83
C THR A 724 -7.58 -15.44 -1.76
N SER A 725 -8.28 -15.30 -2.88
CA SER A 725 -9.60 -14.67 -2.99
C SER A 725 -10.55 -15.62 -3.67
N LEU A 726 -11.75 -15.74 -3.12
CA LEU A 726 -12.87 -16.50 -3.70
C LEU A 726 -14.13 -15.64 -3.60
N GLN A 727 -14.73 -15.34 -4.72
CA GLN A 727 -16.06 -14.72 -4.76
C GLN A 727 -16.99 -15.60 -5.56
N PHE A 728 -18.19 -15.81 -5.06
CA PHE A 728 -19.26 -16.48 -5.81
C PHE A 728 -20.57 -15.77 -5.54
N GLY A 729 -21.41 -15.70 -6.56
CA GLY A 729 -22.66 -14.97 -6.50
C GLY A 729 -23.67 -15.46 -7.52
N SER A 730 -24.87 -14.92 -7.41
CA SER A 730 -25.97 -15.17 -8.32
C SER A 730 -26.90 -13.98 -8.35
N ASP A 731 -27.24 -13.56 -9.55
CA ASP A 731 -28.16 -12.46 -9.81
C ASP A 731 -29.34 -12.98 -10.62
N ILE A 732 -30.52 -12.48 -10.33
CA ILE A 732 -31.68 -12.60 -11.22
C ILE A 732 -31.77 -11.31 -12.02
N VAL A 733 -31.82 -11.47 -13.34
CA VAL A 733 -31.89 -10.35 -14.28
C VAL A 733 -33.20 -10.46 -15.07
N TYR A 734 -33.99 -9.42 -15.02
CA TYR A 734 -35.18 -9.26 -15.81
C TYR A 734 -34.88 -8.39 -17.04
N ASN A 735 -35.10 -8.90 -18.25
CA ASN A 735 -34.86 -8.21 -19.51
C ASN A 735 -36.13 -8.06 -20.30
N GLN A 736 -36.42 -6.86 -20.78
CA GLN A 736 -37.56 -6.55 -21.64
C GLN A 736 -37.10 -5.75 -22.83
N ARG A 737 -37.40 -6.24 -24.04
CA ARG A 737 -37.10 -5.56 -25.30
C ARG A 737 -38.38 -4.99 -25.92
N TYR A 738 -38.26 -3.76 -26.42
CA TYR A 738 -39.34 -3.02 -27.08
C TYR A 738 -38.90 -2.70 -28.50
N TYR A 739 -39.24 -3.61 -29.45
CA TYR A 739 -38.88 -3.42 -30.85
C TYR A 739 -39.59 -2.22 -31.49
N SER A 740 -38.90 -1.54 -32.39
CA SER A 740 -39.36 -0.31 -33.04
C SER A 740 -39.07 -0.33 -34.54
N GLY A 741 -39.64 0.61 -35.30
CA GLY A 741 -39.47 0.74 -36.72
C GLY A 741 -40.16 -0.34 -37.55
N LEU A 742 -39.57 -0.71 -38.67
CA LEU A 742 -40.18 -1.59 -39.68
C LEU A 742 -40.46 -3.02 -39.17
N TYR A 743 -39.71 -3.46 -38.18
CA TYR A 743 -39.76 -4.81 -37.61
C TYR A 743 -40.45 -4.89 -36.25
N LYS A 744 -41.19 -3.82 -35.85
CA LYS A 744 -41.86 -3.73 -34.56
C LYS A 744 -42.72 -4.97 -34.23
N ASP A 745 -43.44 -5.49 -35.20
CA ASP A 745 -44.37 -6.61 -35.03
C ASP A 745 -43.76 -7.93 -35.49
N SER A 746 -42.51 -7.95 -35.99
CA SER A 746 -41.84 -9.14 -36.54
C SER A 746 -41.04 -9.92 -35.51
N PHE A 747 -40.71 -9.32 -34.37
CA PHE A 747 -39.93 -9.92 -33.30
C PHE A 747 -40.75 -10.00 -32.00
N ASN A 748 -40.44 -10.99 -31.20
CA ASN A 748 -41.14 -11.19 -29.93
C ASN A 748 -40.63 -10.23 -28.88
N SER A 749 -41.50 -9.33 -28.40
CA SER A 749 -41.19 -8.36 -27.32
C SER A 749 -41.47 -8.90 -25.90
N LYS A 750 -41.54 -10.22 -25.71
CA LYS A 750 -41.80 -10.80 -24.41
C LYS A 750 -40.61 -10.57 -23.48
N ALA A 751 -40.94 -10.20 -22.26
CA ALA A 751 -39.97 -10.15 -21.18
C ALA A 751 -39.50 -11.57 -20.83
N PHE A 752 -38.26 -11.67 -20.36
CA PHE A 752 -37.76 -12.89 -19.78
C PHE A 752 -36.87 -12.56 -18.60
N ALA A 753 -36.74 -13.50 -17.69
CA ALA A 753 -35.77 -13.43 -16.60
C ALA A 753 -34.74 -14.56 -16.77
N TYR A 754 -33.52 -14.25 -16.40
CA TYR A 754 -32.43 -15.24 -16.34
C TYR A 754 -31.66 -15.13 -15.02
N LEU A 755 -31.03 -16.22 -14.62
CA LEU A 755 -30.08 -16.28 -13.54
C LEU A 755 -28.68 -16.15 -14.12
N ASP A 756 -27.86 -15.33 -13.50
CA ASP A 756 -26.44 -15.19 -13.80
C ASP A 756 -25.63 -15.63 -12.58
N HIS A 757 -24.98 -16.79 -12.69
CA HIS A 757 -24.16 -17.37 -11.64
C HIS A 757 -22.70 -17.17 -11.97
N TYR A 758 -21.90 -16.73 -10.99
CA TYR A 758 -20.48 -16.53 -11.19
C TYR A 758 -19.62 -17.01 -10.03
N VAL A 759 -18.40 -17.42 -10.36
CA VAL A 759 -17.33 -17.75 -9.42
C VAL A 759 -16.05 -17.11 -9.92
N SER A 760 -15.37 -16.37 -9.05
CA SER A 760 -14.03 -15.86 -9.28
C SER A 760 -13.10 -16.35 -8.18
N PHE A 761 -12.00 -16.99 -8.57
CA PHE A 761 -10.99 -17.53 -7.67
C PHE A 761 -9.62 -17.03 -8.10
N VAL A 762 -8.85 -16.53 -7.13
CA VAL A 762 -7.46 -16.13 -7.29
C VAL A 762 -6.66 -16.73 -6.14
N HIS A 763 -5.59 -17.43 -6.47
CA HIS A 763 -4.58 -17.87 -5.51
C HIS A 763 -3.22 -17.42 -6.02
N GLN A 764 -2.48 -16.62 -5.26
CA GLN A 764 -1.20 -16.08 -5.71
C GLN A 764 -0.17 -15.99 -4.58
N SER A 765 1.08 -16.22 -4.94
CA SER A 765 2.21 -15.98 -4.04
C SER A 765 2.53 -14.49 -3.89
N GLN A 766 3.16 -14.13 -2.77
CA GLN A 766 3.76 -12.80 -2.58
C GLN A 766 4.69 -12.47 -3.74
N GLN A 767 4.70 -11.20 -4.15
CA GLN A 767 5.48 -10.69 -5.28
C GLN A 767 6.55 -9.71 -4.81
N ALA A 768 7.76 -9.81 -5.36
CA ALA A 768 8.81 -8.83 -5.15
C ALA A 768 8.67 -7.65 -6.14
N GLN A 769 9.17 -6.49 -5.76
CA GLN A 769 8.94 -5.20 -6.44
C GLN A 769 9.30 -5.18 -7.94
N ALA A 770 10.40 -5.85 -8.34
CA ALA A 770 10.84 -5.87 -9.74
C ALA A 770 10.23 -7.01 -10.57
N GLN A 771 9.47 -7.91 -9.97
CA GLN A 771 8.79 -8.99 -10.69
C GLN A 771 7.64 -8.41 -11.52
N ILE A 772 7.45 -8.95 -12.72
CA ILE A 772 6.37 -8.53 -13.63
C ILE A 772 5.03 -9.10 -13.16
N ALA A 773 5.05 -10.33 -12.66
CA ALA A 773 3.89 -11.05 -12.15
C ALA A 773 4.31 -11.93 -10.96
N PRO A 774 3.34 -12.42 -10.16
CA PRO A 774 3.64 -13.41 -9.12
C PRO A 774 4.37 -14.62 -9.71
N ARG A 775 5.27 -15.21 -8.94
CA ARG A 775 5.98 -16.41 -9.40
C ARG A 775 5.08 -17.62 -9.53
N PHE A 776 4.03 -17.67 -8.72
CA PHE A 776 2.97 -18.65 -8.84
C PHE A 776 1.63 -17.96 -8.59
N ALA A 777 0.70 -18.13 -9.52
CA ALA A 777 -0.69 -17.73 -9.32
C ALA A 777 -1.63 -18.59 -10.17
N GLU A 778 -2.80 -18.83 -9.62
CA GLU A 778 -3.92 -19.51 -10.27
C GLU A 778 -5.11 -18.54 -10.25
N VAL A 779 -5.71 -18.34 -11.41
CA VAL A 779 -6.93 -17.53 -11.57
C VAL A 779 -7.95 -18.36 -12.30
N LEU A 780 -9.17 -18.42 -11.77
CA LEU A 780 -10.30 -19.11 -12.40
C LEU A 780 -11.53 -18.22 -12.34
N ASN A 781 -12.17 -17.98 -13.48
CA ASN A 781 -13.45 -17.31 -13.57
C ASN A 781 -14.44 -18.23 -14.29
N LEU A 782 -15.61 -18.39 -13.69
CA LEU A 782 -16.73 -19.17 -14.25
C LEU A 782 -17.95 -18.27 -14.27
N SER A 783 -18.73 -18.32 -15.34
CA SER A 783 -20.06 -17.73 -15.38
C SER A 783 -21.03 -18.67 -16.09
N TYR A 784 -22.27 -18.71 -15.61
CA TYR A 784 -23.36 -19.47 -16.19
C TYR A 784 -24.63 -18.64 -16.15
N SER A 785 -25.13 -18.30 -17.33
CA SER A 785 -26.38 -17.56 -17.51
C SER A 785 -27.45 -18.52 -18.02
N ASP A 786 -28.63 -18.52 -17.37
CA ASP A 786 -29.74 -19.45 -17.64
C ASP A 786 -31.08 -18.73 -17.61
N ALA A 787 -31.76 -18.68 -18.73
CA ALA A 787 -33.10 -18.10 -18.84
C ALA A 787 -34.12 -19.03 -18.17
N VAL A 788 -34.82 -18.51 -17.17
CA VAL A 788 -35.74 -19.29 -16.33
C VAL A 788 -37.22 -19.02 -16.63
N THR A 789 -37.51 -18.03 -17.50
CA THR A 789 -38.88 -17.71 -17.89
C THR A 789 -38.98 -17.49 -19.41
N THR A 790 -40.17 -17.61 -19.97
CA THR A 790 -40.57 -17.30 -21.34
C THR A 790 -39.99 -18.22 -22.41
N PHE A 791 -38.68 -18.50 -22.38
CA PHE A 791 -38.00 -19.39 -23.35
C PHE A 791 -36.70 -19.93 -22.72
N GLU A 792 -36.18 -20.97 -23.31
CA GLU A 792 -34.90 -21.57 -22.91
C GLU A 792 -33.77 -20.88 -23.61
N ALA A 793 -32.74 -20.48 -22.84
CA ALA A 793 -31.47 -20.01 -23.32
C ALA A 793 -30.41 -20.19 -22.21
N HIS A 794 -29.23 -20.66 -22.56
CA HIS A 794 -28.15 -20.78 -21.59
C HIS A 794 -26.77 -20.53 -22.22
N GLN A 795 -25.84 -20.05 -21.40
CA GLN A 795 -24.45 -19.84 -21.77
C GLN A 795 -23.52 -20.13 -20.59
N PHE A 796 -22.49 -20.91 -20.83
CA PHE A 796 -21.42 -21.18 -19.90
C PHE A 796 -20.11 -20.61 -20.43
N LEU A 797 -19.38 -19.89 -19.58
CA LEU A 797 -18.02 -19.39 -19.83
C LEU A 797 -17.10 -19.77 -18.67
N ALA A 798 -15.96 -20.35 -18.99
CA ALA A 798 -14.86 -20.58 -18.07
C ALA A 798 -13.58 -19.96 -18.61
N SER A 799 -12.82 -19.26 -17.78
CA SER A 799 -11.48 -18.81 -18.13
C SER A 799 -10.53 -19.01 -16.96
N GLY A 800 -9.30 -19.39 -17.26
CA GLY A 800 -8.28 -19.64 -16.25
C GLY A 800 -6.91 -19.18 -16.71
N PHE A 801 -6.09 -18.77 -15.72
CA PHE A 801 -4.71 -18.35 -15.90
C PHE A 801 -3.83 -19.07 -14.88
N LEU A 802 -2.70 -19.58 -15.34
CA LEU A 802 -1.68 -20.20 -14.51
C LEU A 802 -0.35 -19.45 -14.72
N TYR A 803 0.11 -18.77 -13.67
CA TYR A 803 1.41 -18.11 -13.65
C TYR A 803 2.44 -19.06 -13.08
N LEU A 804 3.56 -19.16 -13.74
CA LEU A 804 4.69 -20.02 -13.38
C LEU A 804 6.00 -19.23 -13.43
N PRO A 805 7.02 -19.64 -12.65
CA PRO A 805 8.35 -19.05 -12.73
C PRO A 805 8.93 -19.15 -14.15
N GLY A 806 9.46 -18.04 -14.66
CA GLY A 806 10.29 -18.06 -15.87
C GLY A 806 11.76 -18.43 -15.57
N LEU A 807 12.62 -18.27 -16.58
CA LEU A 807 14.04 -18.61 -16.51
C LEU A 807 14.83 -17.73 -15.52
N ALA A 808 14.34 -16.56 -15.19
CA ALA A 808 14.91 -15.67 -14.18
C ALA A 808 13.86 -15.24 -13.15
N TYR A 809 14.29 -14.69 -12.02
CA TYR A 809 13.38 -14.26 -10.94
C TYR A 809 12.38 -13.17 -11.36
N THR A 810 12.72 -12.36 -12.34
CA THR A 810 11.89 -11.28 -12.90
C THR A 810 11.08 -11.71 -14.11
N HIS A 811 11.27 -12.94 -14.61
CA HIS A 811 10.54 -13.50 -15.74
C HIS A 811 9.32 -14.29 -15.26
N SER A 812 8.30 -14.37 -16.12
CA SER A 812 7.08 -15.13 -15.85
C SER A 812 6.62 -15.89 -17.09
N LEU A 813 6.19 -17.12 -16.90
CA LEU A 813 5.43 -17.89 -17.89
C LEU A 813 3.96 -17.86 -17.50
N LEU A 814 3.09 -17.37 -18.38
CA LEU A 814 1.66 -17.35 -18.21
C LEU A 814 1.00 -18.28 -19.21
N LEU A 815 0.31 -19.29 -18.71
CA LEU A 815 -0.56 -20.16 -19.49
C LEU A 815 -2.02 -19.72 -19.25
N ALA A 816 -2.81 -19.63 -20.32
CA ALA A 816 -4.22 -19.31 -20.22
C ALA A 816 -5.07 -20.29 -21.00
N ALA A 817 -6.25 -20.61 -20.48
CA ALA A 817 -7.25 -21.41 -21.16
C ALA A 817 -8.63 -20.79 -20.98
N ALA A 818 -9.49 -20.92 -22.00
CA ALA A 818 -10.88 -20.52 -21.90
C ALA A 818 -11.77 -21.49 -22.67
N PHE A 819 -12.99 -21.66 -22.20
CA PHE A 819 -14.04 -22.46 -22.81
C PHE A 819 -15.36 -21.72 -22.73
N GLN A 820 -16.08 -21.65 -23.84
CA GLN A 820 -17.44 -21.14 -23.88
C GLN A 820 -18.32 -22.12 -24.64
N GLN A 821 -19.55 -22.27 -24.16
CA GLN A 821 -20.62 -22.93 -24.86
C GLN A 821 -21.95 -22.23 -24.55
N ARG A 822 -22.72 -21.95 -25.59
CA ARG A 822 -24.12 -21.51 -25.50
C ARG A 822 -25.07 -22.58 -26.03
N ASP A 823 -26.37 -22.39 -25.85
CA ASP A 823 -27.36 -23.25 -26.48
C ASP A 823 -27.42 -23.03 -28.01
N THR A 824 -28.15 -23.92 -28.68
CA THR A 824 -28.39 -23.86 -30.14
C THR A 824 -29.77 -23.29 -30.50
N LEU A 825 -30.57 -22.87 -29.50
CA LEU A 825 -31.96 -22.46 -29.72
C LEU A 825 -32.05 -21.06 -30.33
N GLY A 826 -31.06 -20.19 -30.02
CA GLY A 826 -31.00 -18.85 -30.57
C GLY A 826 -32.07 -17.88 -30.03
N ASN A 827 -32.75 -18.23 -28.93
CA ASN A 827 -33.78 -17.42 -28.30
C ASN A 827 -33.24 -16.12 -27.68
N ALA A 828 -32.10 -16.22 -27.00
CA ALA A 828 -31.37 -15.07 -26.46
C ALA A 828 -29.85 -15.29 -26.61
N ARG A 829 -29.11 -14.17 -26.62
CA ARG A 829 -27.65 -14.18 -26.56
C ARG A 829 -27.23 -13.33 -25.37
N PHE A 830 -26.54 -13.96 -24.43
CA PHE A 830 -25.96 -13.28 -23.29
C PHE A 830 -24.66 -12.58 -23.68
N THR A 831 -24.22 -11.63 -22.88
CA THR A 831 -22.96 -10.93 -23.08
C THR A 831 -21.81 -11.92 -23.14
N ASN A 832 -20.87 -11.69 -24.09
CA ASN A 832 -19.73 -12.57 -24.31
C ASN A 832 -18.42 -11.85 -23.99
N ASN A 833 -17.75 -12.29 -22.92
CA ASN A 833 -16.41 -11.85 -22.53
C ASN A 833 -15.34 -12.92 -22.85
N PHE A 834 -15.58 -13.79 -23.81
CA PHE A 834 -14.61 -14.83 -24.20
C PHE A 834 -13.32 -14.19 -24.70
N PRO A 835 -12.15 -14.51 -24.13
CA PRO A 835 -10.87 -13.95 -24.55
C PRO A 835 -10.45 -14.61 -25.89
N PHE A 836 -10.68 -13.96 -27.03
CA PHE A 836 -10.33 -14.47 -28.35
C PHE A 836 -8.81 -14.40 -28.62
N SER A 837 -8.31 -15.13 -29.66
CA SER A 837 -6.90 -15.05 -30.08
C SER A 837 -6.56 -13.64 -30.56
N ARG A 838 -5.42 -13.10 -30.10
CA ARG A 838 -4.98 -11.74 -30.42
C ARG A 838 -4.76 -11.53 -31.93
N GLY A 839 -5.10 -10.36 -32.41
CA GLY A 839 -5.01 -9.94 -33.79
C GLY A 839 -6.22 -10.31 -34.67
N TYR A 840 -7.08 -11.24 -34.22
CA TYR A 840 -8.34 -11.57 -34.86
C TYR A 840 -9.48 -10.71 -34.37
N THR A 841 -10.50 -10.53 -35.21
CA THR A 841 -11.79 -10.00 -34.77
C THR A 841 -12.46 -11.03 -33.86
N ALA A 842 -12.92 -10.58 -32.69
CA ALA A 842 -13.63 -11.46 -31.75
C ALA A 842 -15.05 -11.72 -32.24
N GLU A 843 -15.40 -13.00 -32.31
CA GLU A 843 -16.72 -13.45 -32.71
C GLU A 843 -17.36 -14.32 -31.63
N ASN A 844 -18.70 -14.33 -31.56
CA ASN A 844 -19.44 -15.12 -30.60
C ASN A 844 -20.01 -16.39 -31.23
N PHE A 845 -19.21 -17.45 -31.30
CA PHE A 845 -19.61 -18.75 -31.81
C PHE A 845 -20.33 -19.59 -30.73
N TYR A 846 -21.04 -20.63 -31.18
CA TYR A 846 -21.76 -21.58 -30.34
C TYR A 846 -20.86 -22.22 -29.27
N ARG A 847 -19.67 -22.72 -29.70
CA ARG A 847 -18.68 -23.34 -28.80
C ARG A 847 -17.27 -22.87 -29.15
N MET A 848 -16.52 -22.48 -28.14
CA MET A 848 -15.15 -21.98 -28.30
C MET A 848 -14.23 -22.55 -27.25
N TRP A 849 -12.99 -22.86 -27.65
CA TRP A 849 -11.87 -23.15 -26.77
C TRP A 849 -10.72 -22.24 -27.11
N ARG A 850 -10.02 -21.73 -26.10
CA ARG A 850 -8.79 -21.03 -26.29
C ARG A 850 -7.69 -21.60 -25.39
N TYR A 851 -6.46 -21.64 -25.94
CA TYR A 851 -5.23 -21.86 -25.20
C TYR A 851 -4.25 -20.76 -25.58
N SER A 852 -3.49 -20.28 -24.57
CA SER A 852 -2.50 -19.22 -24.77
C SER A 852 -1.28 -19.50 -23.90
N ALA A 853 -0.10 -19.30 -24.49
CA ALA A 853 1.16 -19.32 -23.77
C ALA A 853 1.84 -17.96 -23.94
N ASN A 854 2.30 -17.38 -22.84
CA ASN A 854 2.93 -16.08 -22.81
C ASN A 854 4.22 -16.15 -21.99
N TYR A 855 5.30 -15.60 -22.51
CA TYR A 855 6.56 -15.49 -21.80
C TYR A 855 6.93 -14.02 -21.62
N GLN A 856 6.89 -13.55 -20.38
CA GLN A 856 7.13 -12.17 -19.99
C GLN A 856 8.53 -12.00 -19.44
N LEU A 857 9.24 -10.94 -19.89
CA LEU A 857 10.56 -10.63 -19.43
C LEU A 857 10.82 -9.11 -19.46
N PRO A 858 11.58 -8.57 -18.48
CA PRO A 858 12.06 -7.20 -18.56
C PRO A 858 13.18 -7.12 -19.58
N LEU A 859 13.12 -6.10 -20.45
CA LEU A 859 14.16 -5.81 -21.43
C LEU A 859 15.18 -4.81 -20.88
N TRP A 860 14.69 -3.76 -20.23
CA TRP A 860 15.52 -2.66 -19.77
C TRP A 860 14.85 -1.90 -18.63
N TYR A 861 15.65 -1.30 -17.74
CA TYR A 861 15.27 -0.38 -16.68
C TYR A 861 15.94 0.96 -16.96
N PRO A 862 15.29 1.87 -17.72
CA PRO A 862 15.92 3.13 -18.16
C PRO A 862 16.21 4.08 -17.01
N ASP A 863 15.37 4.13 -16.00
CA ASP A 863 15.41 5.11 -14.91
C ASP A 863 15.63 6.53 -15.42
N TRP A 864 14.94 6.88 -16.49
CA TRP A 864 15.11 8.10 -17.24
C TRP A 864 13.76 8.75 -17.59
N GLY A 865 13.74 10.07 -17.61
CA GLY A 865 12.57 10.83 -18.00
C GLY A 865 12.91 12.26 -18.36
N PHE A 866 11.93 13.00 -18.86
CA PHE A 866 12.11 14.36 -19.30
C PHE A 866 10.94 15.28 -18.95
N GLY A 867 11.23 16.57 -18.78
CA GLY A 867 10.25 17.65 -18.64
C GLY A 867 9.35 17.56 -17.44
N ASP A 868 9.69 16.76 -16.40
CA ASP A 868 8.82 16.43 -15.28
C ASP A 868 7.45 15.86 -15.71
N ILE A 869 7.33 15.38 -16.98
CA ILE A 869 6.10 14.89 -17.58
C ILE A 869 6.06 13.36 -17.60
N ILE A 870 7.10 12.71 -18.13
CA ILE A 870 7.14 11.26 -18.29
C ILE A 870 8.46 10.69 -17.78
N TYR A 871 8.37 9.55 -17.09
CA TYR A 871 9.51 8.81 -16.56
C TYR A 871 9.36 7.32 -16.88
N PHE A 872 10.37 6.72 -17.46
CA PHE A 872 10.42 5.31 -17.84
C PHE A 872 11.09 4.48 -16.75
N LEU A 873 10.30 3.64 -16.08
CA LEU A 873 10.77 2.73 -15.03
C LEU A 873 11.27 1.42 -15.59
N ARG A 874 10.51 0.84 -16.53
CA ARG A 874 10.81 -0.47 -17.11
C ARG A 874 10.26 -0.56 -18.51
N ILE A 875 11.04 -1.20 -19.42
CA ILE A 875 10.57 -1.70 -20.70
C ILE A 875 10.54 -3.22 -20.60
N ARG A 876 9.41 -3.83 -20.89
CA ARG A 876 9.22 -5.29 -20.82
C ARG A 876 8.60 -5.83 -22.10
N ALA A 877 8.90 -7.08 -22.40
CA ALA A 877 8.33 -7.81 -23.52
C ALA A 877 7.43 -8.95 -23.04
N ASN A 878 6.47 -9.29 -23.87
CA ASN A 878 5.69 -10.51 -23.80
C ASN A 878 5.75 -11.20 -25.16
N LEU A 879 6.24 -12.42 -25.21
CA LEU A 879 6.19 -13.29 -26.40
C LEU A 879 5.01 -14.24 -26.22
N TYR A 880 4.18 -14.39 -27.23
CA TYR A 880 2.97 -15.20 -27.06
C TYR A 880 2.65 -16.08 -28.27
N TYR A 881 1.88 -17.11 -27.98
CA TYR A 881 1.16 -17.96 -28.93
C TYR A 881 -0.28 -18.16 -28.45
N ASP A 882 -1.25 -17.86 -29.32
CA ASP A 882 -2.67 -18.06 -29.06
C ASP A 882 -3.26 -19.08 -30.04
N TYR A 883 -4.17 -19.90 -29.56
CA TYR A 883 -4.91 -20.87 -30.31
C TYR A 883 -6.38 -20.82 -29.87
N THR A 884 -7.28 -20.45 -30.79
CA THR A 884 -8.73 -20.54 -30.57
C THR A 884 -9.32 -21.50 -31.59
N ARG A 885 -10.13 -22.43 -31.11
CA ARG A 885 -10.98 -23.28 -31.93
C ARG A 885 -12.43 -22.90 -31.70
N ALA A 886 -13.18 -22.66 -32.78
CA ALA A 886 -14.59 -22.29 -32.73
C ALA A 886 -15.43 -23.28 -33.52
N MET A 887 -16.65 -23.50 -33.06
CA MET A 887 -17.67 -24.31 -33.73
C MET A 887 -18.99 -23.54 -33.72
N ASP A 888 -19.69 -23.55 -34.86
CA ASP A 888 -21.05 -22.99 -35.01
C ASP A 888 -21.82 -23.77 -36.09
N PHE A 889 -23.02 -23.33 -36.35
CA PHE A 889 -23.90 -23.95 -37.39
C PHE A 889 -24.27 -22.91 -38.43
N TYR A 890 -24.19 -23.31 -39.70
CA TYR A 890 -24.75 -22.56 -40.81
C TYR A 890 -26.29 -22.63 -40.80
N THR A 891 -26.93 -21.71 -41.45
CA THR A 891 -28.42 -21.71 -41.61
C THR A 891 -28.99 -22.97 -42.27
N ASN A 892 -28.17 -23.70 -43.05
CA ASN A 892 -28.51 -24.96 -43.66
C ASN A 892 -28.27 -26.18 -42.74
N GLY A 893 -27.88 -25.97 -41.45
CA GLY A 893 -27.60 -27.04 -40.48
C GLY A 893 -26.21 -27.67 -40.62
N GLN A 894 -25.37 -27.22 -41.53
CA GLN A 894 -23.99 -27.68 -41.60
C GLN A 894 -23.16 -27.08 -40.50
N THR A 895 -22.20 -27.85 -39.96
CA THR A 895 -21.33 -27.42 -38.90
C THR A 895 -20.18 -26.55 -39.47
N TYR A 896 -20.00 -25.38 -38.92
CA TYR A 896 -18.79 -24.55 -39.09
C TYR A 896 -17.75 -24.99 -38.04
N ASN A 897 -16.51 -25.21 -38.49
CA ASN A 897 -15.35 -25.39 -37.60
C ASN A 897 -14.24 -24.45 -38.01
N GLY A 898 -13.91 -23.49 -37.18
CA GLY A 898 -12.85 -22.51 -37.39
C GLY A 898 -11.69 -22.72 -36.42
N THR A 899 -10.51 -22.36 -36.89
CA THR A 899 -9.28 -22.31 -36.06
C THR A 899 -8.66 -20.95 -36.28
N PHE A 900 -8.24 -20.33 -35.17
CA PHE A 900 -7.67 -18.96 -35.16
C PHE A 900 -6.39 -18.99 -34.33
N ARG A 901 -5.25 -19.12 -34.99
CA ARG A 901 -3.94 -19.19 -34.40
C ARG A 901 -3.17 -17.91 -34.65
N SER A 902 -2.56 -17.37 -33.64
CA SER A 902 -1.63 -16.25 -33.79
C SER A 902 -0.42 -16.40 -32.89
N TYR A 903 0.69 -15.82 -33.31
CA TYR A 903 1.83 -15.58 -32.45
C TYR A 903 2.33 -14.15 -32.62
N GLY A 904 3.05 -13.68 -31.62
CA GLY A 904 3.55 -12.31 -31.69
C GLY A 904 4.36 -11.89 -30.51
N SER A 905 4.58 -10.59 -30.48
CA SER A 905 5.27 -9.95 -29.37
C SER A 905 4.56 -8.66 -28.96
N GLU A 906 4.64 -8.38 -27.67
CA GLU A 906 4.17 -7.12 -27.10
C GLU A 906 5.37 -6.46 -26.43
N VAL A 907 5.53 -5.17 -26.60
CA VAL A 907 6.51 -4.37 -25.87
C VAL A 907 5.75 -3.34 -25.06
N TYR A 908 5.93 -3.36 -23.76
CA TYR A 908 5.29 -2.45 -22.82
C TYR A 908 6.30 -1.49 -22.23
N PHE A 909 5.85 -0.26 -22.01
CA PHE A 909 6.57 0.81 -21.34
C PHE A 909 5.85 1.09 -20.02
N ASP A 910 6.43 0.64 -18.90
CA ASP A 910 5.95 0.96 -17.57
C ASP A 910 6.52 2.34 -17.18
N THR A 911 5.65 3.32 -17.08
CA THR A 911 6.03 4.73 -16.94
C THR A 911 5.32 5.39 -15.76
N LYS A 912 5.85 6.52 -15.31
CA LYS A 912 5.18 7.45 -14.41
C LYS A 912 5.01 8.80 -15.11
N TRP A 913 3.80 9.31 -15.11
CA TRP A 913 3.45 10.56 -15.77
C TRP A 913 3.16 11.65 -14.73
N TRP A 914 3.49 12.88 -15.09
CA TRP A 914 3.21 14.08 -14.30
C TRP A 914 3.61 13.90 -12.82
N ASN A 915 2.67 13.99 -11.89
CA ASN A 915 2.91 13.77 -10.46
C ASN A 915 2.83 12.28 -10.06
N GLN A 916 3.64 11.44 -10.71
CA GLN A 916 3.83 10.02 -10.44
C GLN A 916 2.65 9.08 -10.81
N LEU A 917 1.70 9.54 -11.64
CA LEU A 917 0.65 8.66 -12.16
C LEU A 917 1.27 7.48 -12.93
N SER A 918 1.04 6.26 -12.45
CA SER A 918 1.55 5.05 -13.10
C SER A 918 0.76 4.76 -14.38
N VAL A 919 1.46 4.67 -15.50
CA VAL A 919 0.87 4.42 -16.83
C VAL A 919 1.70 3.36 -17.54
N SER A 920 1.05 2.26 -17.95
CA SER A 920 1.67 1.23 -18.76
C SER A 920 1.01 1.22 -20.15
N PHE A 921 1.77 1.46 -21.19
CA PHE A 921 1.29 1.40 -22.57
C PHE A 921 2.24 0.55 -23.42
N GLY A 922 1.79 0.12 -24.61
CA GLY A 922 2.61 -0.78 -25.39
C GLY A 922 2.22 -0.87 -26.85
N ILE A 923 2.99 -1.66 -27.56
CA ILE A 923 2.76 -1.99 -28.97
C ILE A 923 2.72 -3.50 -29.09
N ARG A 924 1.71 -4.02 -29.78
CA ARG A 924 1.56 -5.44 -30.10
C ARG A 924 1.74 -5.66 -31.60
N TYR A 925 2.53 -6.67 -31.92
CA TYR A 925 2.56 -7.28 -33.24
C TYR A 925 2.00 -8.69 -33.18
N SER A 926 1.02 -8.99 -34.03
CA SER A 926 0.39 -10.31 -34.17
C SER A 926 0.55 -10.84 -35.59
N ARG A 927 1.06 -12.05 -35.74
CA ARG A 927 1.05 -12.79 -36.98
C ARG A 927 -0.08 -13.81 -36.96
N LEU A 928 -1.08 -13.63 -37.80
CA LEU A 928 -2.18 -14.56 -37.98
C LEU A 928 -1.75 -15.75 -38.87
N LEU A 929 -2.04 -16.95 -38.41
CA LEU A 929 -1.72 -18.20 -39.09
C LEU A 929 -2.91 -18.76 -39.91
N ASP A 930 -4.11 -18.34 -39.56
CA ASP A 930 -5.37 -18.74 -40.21
C ASP A 930 -6.08 -17.48 -40.73
N PRO A 931 -6.99 -17.61 -41.70
CA PRO A 931 -7.77 -16.48 -42.21
C PRO A 931 -8.63 -15.85 -41.12
N ASP A 932 -8.66 -14.50 -41.07
CA ASP A 932 -9.59 -13.75 -40.24
C ASP A 932 -10.99 -13.73 -40.89
N PHE A 933 -12.03 -13.67 -40.05
CA PHE A 933 -13.43 -13.71 -40.49
C PHE A 933 -13.81 -12.45 -41.30
N GLU A 934 -13.28 -11.30 -40.92
CA GLU A 934 -13.44 -10.04 -41.65
C GLU A 934 -12.41 -9.82 -42.78
N GLY A 935 -11.55 -10.81 -43.04
CA GLY A 935 -10.56 -10.74 -44.11
C GLY A 935 -9.38 -9.82 -43.83
N ARG A 936 -9.06 -9.58 -42.56
CA ARG A 936 -7.87 -8.85 -42.17
C ARG A 936 -6.60 -9.54 -42.66
N GLY A 937 -5.60 -8.75 -43.00
CA GLY A 937 -4.29 -9.25 -43.44
C GLY A 937 -3.57 -10.04 -42.31
N PRO A 938 -2.56 -10.85 -42.65
CA PRO A 938 -1.91 -11.74 -41.70
C PRO A 938 -1.00 -11.04 -40.68
N ASN A 939 -0.67 -9.79 -40.88
CA ASN A 939 0.17 -8.98 -39.98
C ASN A 939 -0.67 -7.87 -39.37
N GLN A 940 -0.82 -7.89 -38.06
CA GLN A 940 -1.58 -6.90 -37.31
C GLN A 940 -0.65 -6.13 -36.35
N TRP A 941 -0.84 -4.82 -36.33
CA TRP A 941 -0.18 -3.93 -35.37
C TRP A 941 -1.24 -3.21 -34.56
N GLU A 942 -1.08 -3.26 -33.25
CA GLU A 942 -2.03 -2.66 -32.30
C GLU A 942 -1.29 -1.80 -31.28
N LEU A 943 -1.83 -0.64 -30.99
CA LEU A 943 -1.39 0.17 -29.87
C LEU A 943 -2.15 -0.28 -28.62
N ILE A 944 -1.42 -0.71 -27.60
CA ILE A 944 -1.99 -1.07 -26.30
C ILE A 944 -1.98 0.20 -25.46
N LEU A 945 -3.14 0.77 -25.25
CA LEU A 945 -3.31 1.92 -24.37
C LEU A 945 -3.99 1.44 -23.07
N PRO A 946 -3.62 2.00 -21.91
CA PRO A 946 -4.28 1.69 -20.66
C PRO A 946 -5.61 2.45 -20.58
N LEU A 947 -6.58 2.09 -21.41
CA LEU A 947 -7.92 2.69 -21.36
C LEU A 947 -8.63 2.40 -20.04
N ASN A 948 -8.15 1.39 -19.30
CA ASN A 948 -8.64 0.99 -17.99
C ASN A 948 -8.02 1.73 -16.80
N LEU A 949 -7.27 2.81 -17.00
CA LEU A 949 -6.83 3.69 -15.91
C LEU A 949 -8.02 4.19 -15.06
N LEU A 950 -9.23 4.07 -15.60
CA LEU A 950 -10.47 4.54 -15.00
C LEU A 950 -11.29 3.43 -14.33
N SER A 951 -11.05 2.15 -14.63
CA SER A 951 -11.89 1.04 -14.20
C SER A 951 -11.34 0.24 -13.00
N GLU A 952 -10.05 0.29 -12.73
CA GLU A 952 -9.46 -0.48 -11.62
C GLU A 952 -9.89 0.01 -10.22
N GLY A 953 -10.51 1.16 -10.12
CA GLY A 953 -11.05 1.69 -8.86
C GLY A 953 -12.41 1.12 -8.47
N TYR A 954 -13.10 0.37 -9.35
CA TYR A 954 -14.52 0.07 -9.15
C TYR A 954 -15.00 -1.36 -9.40
N SER A 955 -14.14 -2.28 -9.78
CA SER A 955 -14.45 -3.65 -9.43
C SER A 955 -14.16 -3.79 -7.93
N GLY A 956 -15.12 -3.42 -7.10
CA GLY A 956 -15.04 -3.39 -5.63
C GLY A 956 -14.76 -4.75 -4.99
N HIS A 957 -14.15 -5.66 -5.71
CA HIS A 957 -14.00 -7.05 -5.32
C HIS A 957 -12.59 -7.61 -5.51
N ALA A 958 -11.66 -6.84 -6.06
CA ALA A 958 -10.27 -7.28 -6.15
C ALA A 958 -9.52 -6.92 -4.86
N VAL A 959 -9.22 -7.92 -4.05
CA VAL A 959 -8.26 -7.78 -2.96
C VAL A 959 -6.91 -7.42 -3.55
N ARG A 960 -6.40 -6.24 -3.24
CA ARG A 960 -5.01 -5.90 -3.54
C ARG A 960 -4.11 -6.56 -2.51
N PRO A 961 -3.03 -7.24 -2.93
CA PRO A 961 -2.01 -7.64 -1.98
C PRO A 961 -1.46 -6.41 -1.26
N ILE A 962 -1.19 -6.55 0.03
CA ILE A 962 -0.49 -5.53 0.81
C ILE A 962 0.93 -5.47 0.25
N ASN A 963 1.32 -4.32 -0.30
CA ASN A 963 2.68 -4.07 -0.78
C ASN A 963 3.53 -3.57 0.38
#